data_9a83f88d8a17c2ba759b6fa161267818
#
_entry.id   9a83f88d8a17c2ba759b6fa161267818
#
_cell.length_a   1.000
_cell.length_b   1.000
_cell.length_c   1.000
_cell.angle_alpha   90.00
_cell.angle_beta   90.00
_cell.angle_gamma   90.00
#
_symmetry.space_group_name_H-M   'P 1'
#
loop_
_entity.id
_entity.type
_entity.pdbx_description
1 polymer ?
#
loop_
_entity_poly.entity_id
_entity_poly.type
_entity_poly.pdbx_seq_one_letter_code
_entity_poly.pdbx_strand_id
1 'polypeptide(L)'
;MIPLSRIEEIAASRPDHAAVIAGRTVLSWSQYADAVRDAAEGLAGAVAIDELRTIAFLSHNRAELVVAASAAATLKSTLCGLNYSLTQEALADLLDRIEADCLIVSSGFLADRGLNVRALAGGRPVIDLDDRLPGATGYAAFRGLSAGRRPPSAPARPFRAISFTSGTSGWPKPVIRNGSFDARRFAYFTARYGFSSADRHLATIPFYHAAGGGWARLFLHLGATLVLAPPDDAVETAELIRREWITSSTMTPPILSGVLRHVAQNRARVTPNQLRFVLVGGKHFPAPAKQEALQVLGPVVYEYYGTTETGVNTIAEPADLLTHPASVGRVYDGNRILILDPERRPVPAGIIGSVAIASYMNMDGYLGAATNKVQIDGERYLVTSEAGYLDEDGRLFLLNRSQGADSVNLYALENAIRQIRGVDDVALVRSTAPGPVAVHCAVVLKASAAVPAAEVQARVGEIVRRERVALARFELLDQIPYSPSGKVRAAELETAILRAGERAARGTDERTAGGTARGTAPPRPARPGGKADGVLLGIALLALTAISWGGMFPVAKAALASIDGFHLTLLRYGLASIILLGILAKVEGLRAFALESHGGKLFFYGSMGFAGFSILAFVGLANSKAEHGAIIMALMPLITALLTWAIKGVKPGRVTFLCIAAALVGVALVVTRGSLSALGGGALLPDLLILAGAASWVVYTLGAASVPGWSALRYTALSAALGTVTIVAVTGLATTSGFITVPTPETVWSVRGEIAYLVLIAAVLAVFSWNIGIRLLGPINGVLFINLVPITAFAISLAQGREFGQAELAGAGLTIGALVVNNLNSRGLFRLKWPAPAKPVGFGRTAAETP
;
A
#
# COMPACT_ATOMS: atom_id res chain seq x y z
N MET A 1 -7.39 -20.39 -9.51
CA MET A 1 -7.57 -19.84 -8.15
C MET A 1 -7.29 -20.93 -7.11
N ILE A 2 -7.96 -21.01 -5.98
CA ILE A 2 -7.77 -22.07 -4.96
C ILE A 2 -8.86 -23.13 -5.08
N PRO A 3 -8.61 -24.40 -4.72
CA PRO A 3 -9.61 -25.48 -4.83
C PRO A 3 -10.70 -25.37 -3.76
N LEU A 4 -11.87 -25.98 -4.02
CA LEU A 4 -13.04 -25.96 -3.13
C LEU A 4 -12.73 -26.44 -1.72
N SER A 5 -11.92 -27.49 -1.58
CA SER A 5 -11.52 -28.02 -0.26
C SER A 5 -10.88 -26.96 0.64
N ARG A 6 -10.04 -26.09 0.06
CA ARG A 6 -9.44 -24.98 0.81
C ARG A 6 -10.44 -23.87 1.11
N ILE A 7 -11.38 -23.63 0.18
CA ILE A 7 -12.45 -22.62 0.39
C ILE A 7 -13.37 -23.06 1.52
N GLU A 8 -13.77 -24.31 1.55
CA GLU A 8 -14.63 -24.90 2.61
C GLU A 8 -13.96 -24.85 3.98
N GLU A 9 -12.66 -25.15 4.04
CA GLU A 9 -11.88 -25.02 5.29
C GLU A 9 -11.92 -23.58 5.84
N ILE A 10 -11.78 -22.58 4.97
CA ILE A 10 -11.85 -21.17 5.37
C ILE A 10 -13.29 -20.79 5.72
N ALA A 11 -14.27 -21.21 4.94
CA ALA A 11 -15.69 -20.94 5.16
C ALA A 11 -16.18 -21.52 6.50
N ALA A 12 -15.68 -22.68 6.92
CA ALA A 12 -16.00 -23.26 8.21
C ALA A 12 -15.62 -22.38 9.40
N SER A 13 -14.54 -21.60 9.27
CA SER A 13 -14.06 -20.70 10.33
C SER A 13 -14.53 -19.24 10.16
N ARG A 14 -14.89 -18.81 8.95
CA ARG A 14 -15.20 -17.43 8.61
C ARG A 14 -16.33 -17.31 7.57
N PRO A 15 -17.51 -17.91 7.75
CA PRO A 15 -18.54 -18.05 6.72
C PRO A 15 -19.02 -16.72 6.15
N ASP A 16 -19.20 -15.71 7.00
CA ASP A 16 -19.81 -14.42 6.64
C ASP A 16 -18.80 -13.35 6.22
N HIS A 17 -17.48 -13.63 6.35
CA HIS A 17 -16.46 -12.67 5.90
C HIS A 17 -16.42 -12.62 4.38
N ALA A 18 -16.20 -11.43 3.84
CA ALA A 18 -16.07 -11.24 2.40
C ALA A 18 -14.84 -11.99 1.87
N ALA A 19 -15.05 -12.88 0.91
CA ALA A 19 -13.99 -13.56 0.16
C ALA A 19 -13.62 -12.79 -1.10
N VAL A 20 -14.62 -12.34 -1.88
CA VAL A 20 -14.41 -11.63 -3.16
C VAL A 20 -15.33 -10.43 -3.23
N ILE A 21 -14.78 -9.28 -3.61
CA ILE A 21 -15.52 -8.04 -3.87
C ILE A 21 -15.21 -7.57 -5.30
N ALA A 22 -16.25 -7.40 -6.12
CA ALA A 22 -16.15 -6.94 -7.50
C ALA A 22 -17.28 -5.95 -7.80
N GLY A 23 -17.01 -4.66 -7.74
CA GLY A 23 -18.01 -3.61 -7.87
C GLY A 23 -19.10 -3.73 -6.80
N ARG A 24 -20.35 -4.06 -7.20
CA ARG A 24 -21.47 -4.28 -6.27
C ARG A 24 -21.60 -5.73 -5.79
N THR A 25 -20.89 -6.65 -6.41
CA THR A 25 -20.92 -8.07 -6.05
C THR A 25 -20.00 -8.32 -4.86
N VAL A 26 -20.54 -8.84 -3.77
CA VAL A 26 -19.79 -9.29 -2.60
C VAL A 26 -20.16 -10.73 -2.37
N LEU A 27 -19.17 -11.62 -2.38
CA LEU A 27 -19.30 -13.01 -2.00
C LEU A 27 -18.66 -13.23 -0.64
N SER A 28 -19.42 -13.73 0.32
CA SER A 28 -18.85 -14.24 1.56
C SER A 28 -18.10 -15.57 1.30
N TRP A 29 -17.31 -16.05 2.25
CA TRP A 29 -16.61 -17.34 2.11
C TRP A 29 -17.59 -18.50 1.93
N SER A 30 -18.73 -18.49 2.62
CA SER A 30 -19.81 -19.47 2.43
C SER A 30 -20.40 -19.40 1.02
N GLN A 31 -20.81 -18.20 0.58
CA GLN A 31 -21.36 -18.00 -0.75
C GLN A 31 -20.36 -18.33 -1.87
N TYR A 32 -19.06 -18.06 -1.63
CA TYR A 32 -18.01 -18.41 -2.57
C TYR A 32 -17.81 -19.93 -2.65
N ALA A 33 -17.88 -20.67 -1.52
CA ALA A 33 -17.81 -22.12 -1.51
C ALA A 33 -18.95 -22.76 -2.30
N ASP A 34 -20.19 -22.28 -2.07
CA ASP A 34 -21.37 -22.78 -2.78
C ASP A 34 -21.28 -22.49 -4.28
N ALA A 35 -20.91 -21.26 -4.64
CA ALA A 35 -20.75 -20.87 -6.05
C ALA A 35 -19.67 -21.70 -6.77
N VAL A 36 -18.56 -22.02 -6.10
CA VAL A 36 -17.49 -22.85 -6.68
C VAL A 36 -17.91 -24.32 -6.79
N ARG A 37 -18.68 -24.84 -5.83
CA ARG A 37 -19.24 -26.19 -5.89
C ARG A 37 -20.17 -26.33 -7.09
N ASP A 38 -21.15 -25.44 -7.22
CA ASP A 38 -22.08 -25.41 -8.36
C ASP A 38 -21.33 -25.32 -9.70
N ALA A 39 -20.33 -24.42 -9.76
CA ALA A 39 -19.53 -24.21 -10.95
C ALA A 39 -18.65 -25.43 -11.30
N ALA A 40 -18.13 -26.16 -10.32
CA ALA A 40 -17.34 -27.37 -10.57
C ALA A 40 -18.21 -28.51 -11.10
N GLU A 41 -19.41 -28.67 -10.54
CA GLU A 41 -20.41 -29.63 -11.05
C GLU A 41 -20.89 -29.25 -12.47
N GLY A 42 -21.16 -27.99 -12.70
CA GLY A 42 -21.53 -27.46 -14.03
C GLY A 42 -20.43 -27.65 -15.07
N LEU A 43 -19.16 -27.43 -14.72
CA LEU A 43 -18.02 -27.66 -15.60
C LEU A 43 -17.90 -29.14 -15.99
N ALA A 44 -18.05 -30.03 -15.04
CA ALA A 44 -18.04 -31.47 -15.28
C ALA A 44 -19.22 -31.92 -16.16
N GLY A 45 -20.39 -31.30 -16.02
CA GLY A 45 -21.59 -31.61 -16.81
C GLY A 45 -21.64 -30.99 -18.20
N ALA A 46 -21.22 -29.72 -18.33
CA ALA A 46 -21.33 -28.98 -19.59
C ALA A 46 -20.38 -29.48 -20.70
N VAL A 47 -19.25 -30.07 -20.32
CA VAL A 47 -18.20 -30.45 -21.26
C VAL A 47 -18.26 -31.95 -21.59
N ALA A 48 -19.13 -32.75 -20.94
CA ALA A 48 -19.29 -34.21 -21.16
C ALA A 48 -17.98 -34.98 -21.27
N ILE A 49 -16.93 -34.51 -20.66
CA ILE A 49 -15.56 -35.02 -20.77
C ILE A 49 -15.17 -35.59 -19.42
N ASP A 50 -14.91 -36.88 -19.36
CA ASP A 50 -14.31 -37.53 -18.20
C ASP A 50 -12.90 -36.98 -17.87
N GLU A 51 -12.36 -36.12 -18.75
CA GLU A 51 -11.01 -35.61 -18.71
C GLU A 51 -10.90 -34.15 -19.21
N LEU A 52 -11.36 -33.14 -18.47
CA LEU A 52 -11.03 -31.76 -18.78
C LEU A 52 -9.51 -31.54 -18.69
N ARG A 53 -8.86 -31.22 -19.80
CA ARG A 53 -7.41 -31.04 -19.89
C ARG A 53 -7.02 -29.58 -19.78
N THR A 54 -7.60 -28.71 -20.62
CA THR A 54 -7.24 -27.31 -20.72
C THR A 54 -8.47 -26.43 -20.87
N ILE A 55 -8.69 -25.54 -19.93
CA ILE A 55 -9.73 -24.51 -19.96
C ILE A 55 -9.07 -23.17 -20.27
N ALA A 56 -9.42 -22.57 -21.40
CA ALA A 56 -8.99 -21.21 -21.72
C ALA A 56 -10.01 -20.19 -21.18
N PHE A 57 -9.55 -18.98 -20.84
CA PHE A 57 -10.46 -17.89 -20.54
C PHE A 57 -10.04 -16.59 -21.23
N LEU A 58 -11.05 -15.82 -21.65
CA LEU A 58 -10.97 -14.48 -22.23
C LEU A 58 -11.95 -13.56 -21.49
N SER A 59 -11.48 -12.92 -20.43
CA SER A 59 -12.30 -12.06 -19.58
C SER A 59 -11.42 -11.06 -18.81
N HIS A 60 -12.01 -9.95 -18.41
CA HIS A 60 -11.43 -9.10 -17.37
C HIS A 60 -11.60 -9.72 -15.98
N ASN A 61 -10.96 -9.14 -14.95
CA ASN A 61 -11.11 -9.61 -13.58
C ASN A 61 -12.55 -9.33 -13.10
N ARG A 62 -13.27 -10.40 -12.72
CA ARG A 62 -14.64 -10.34 -12.22
C ARG A 62 -14.93 -11.53 -11.30
N ALA A 63 -15.95 -11.43 -10.45
CA ALA A 63 -16.26 -12.44 -9.45
C ALA A 63 -16.54 -13.81 -10.08
N GLU A 64 -17.30 -13.85 -11.18
CA GLU A 64 -17.65 -15.08 -11.90
C GLU A 64 -16.42 -15.79 -12.47
N LEU A 65 -15.43 -15.03 -12.93
CA LEU A 65 -14.14 -15.61 -13.36
C LEU A 65 -13.38 -16.22 -12.19
N VAL A 66 -13.39 -15.59 -11.00
CA VAL A 66 -12.76 -16.13 -9.79
C VAL A 66 -13.41 -17.45 -9.40
N VAL A 67 -14.75 -17.52 -9.45
CA VAL A 67 -15.52 -18.75 -9.18
C VAL A 67 -15.17 -19.84 -10.20
N ALA A 68 -15.28 -19.56 -11.50
CA ALA A 68 -14.97 -20.51 -12.56
C ALA A 68 -13.51 -21.01 -12.51
N ALA A 69 -12.58 -20.12 -12.17
CA ALA A 69 -11.16 -20.47 -12.02
C ALA A 69 -10.90 -21.35 -10.79
N SER A 70 -11.67 -21.20 -9.71
CA SER A 70 -11.59 -22.08 -8.55
C SER A 70 -12.28 -23.42 -8.79
N ALA A 71 -13.34 -23.44 -9.57
CA ALA A 71 -13.96 -24.67 -10.06
C ALA A 71 -12.98 -25.49 -10.92
N ALA A 72 -12.28 -24.84 -11.86
CA ALA A 72 -11.23 -25.49 -12.65
C ALA A 72 -10.08 -26.04 -11.78
N ALA A 73 -9.67 -25.28 -10.75
CA ALA A 73 -8.66 -25.73 -9.78
C ALA A 73 -9.14 -26.94 -8.96
N THR A 74 -10.42 -26.98 -8.61
CA THR A 74 -11.06 -28.13 -7.91
C THR A 74 -11.01 -29.38 -8.76
N LEU A 75 -11.27 -29.26 -10.06
CA LEU A 75 -11.21 -30.35 -11.04
C LEU A 75 -9.78 -30.68 -11.50
N LYS A 76 -8.76 -30.01 -10.95
CA LYS A 76 -7.34 -30.15 -11.37
C LYS A 76 -7.11 -29.91 -12.88
N SER A 77 -7.98 -29.15 -13.51
CA SER A 77 -7.84 -28.76 -14.90
C SER A 77 -6.77 -27.68 -15.08
N THR A 78 -6.09 -27.69 -16.22
CA THR A 78 -5.18 -26.61 -16.61
C THR A 78 -5.99 -25.37 -16.96
N LEU A 79 -5.85 -24.29 -16.20
CA LEU A 79 -6.46 -23.02 -16.54
C LEU A 79 -5.47 -22.12 -17.27
N CYS A 80 -5.87 -21.60 -18.43
CA CYS A 80 -5.04 -20.80 -19.30
C CYS A 80 -5.72 -19.46 -19.64
N GLY A 81 -5.15 -18.36 -19.17
CA GLY A 81 -5.66 -17.02 -19.48
C GLY A 81 -5.06 -16.46 -20.76
N LEU A 82 -5.91 -15.98 -21.66
CA LEU A 82 -5.51 -15.35 -22.91
C LEU A 82 -5.59 -13.84 -22.82
N ASN A 83 -4.61 -13.16 -23.40
CA ASN A 83 -4.57 -11.71 -23.42
C ASN A 83 -5.60 -11.16 -24.43
N TYR A 84 -6.68 -10.60 -23.95
CA TYR A 84 -7.76 -10.01 -24.74
C TYR A 84 -7.38 -8.77 -25.57
N SER A 85 -6.13 -8.29 -25.47
CA SER A 85 -5.59 -7.23 -26.34
C SER A 85 -4.92 -7.75 -27.58
N LEU A 86 -4.88 -9.06 -27.80
CA LEU A 86 -4.38 -9.69 -29.02
C LEU A 86 -5.42 -9.64 -30.13
N THR A 87 -4.96 -9.80 -31.36
CA THR A 87 -5.86 -9.89 -32.53
C THR A 87 -6.66 -11.19 -32.52
N GLN A 88 -7.77 -11.21 -33.25
CA GLN A 88 -8.63 -12.38 -33.41
C GLN A 88 -7.85 -13.61 -33.86
N GLU A 89 -6.96 -13.43 -34.83
CA GLU A 89 -6.15 -14.49 -35.45
C GLU A 89 -5.13 -15.04 -34.45
N ALA A 90 -4.50 -14.15 -33.68
CA ALA A 90 -3.55 -14.55 -32.65
C ALA A 90 -4.23 -15.37 -31.55
N LEU A 91 -5.42 -14.97 -31.14
CA LEU A 91 -6.20 -15.70 -30.14
C LEU A 91 -6.63 -17.07 -30.62
N ALA A 92 -7.08 -17.19 -31.88
CA ALA A 92 -7.45 -18.47 -32.49
C ALA A 92 -6.26 -19.42 -32.52
N ASP A 93 -5.09 -18.97 -33.04
CA ASP A 93 -3.86 -19.78 -33.08
C ASP A 93 -3.42 -20.23 -31.66
N LEU A 94 -3.51 -19.36 -30.67
CA LEU A 94 -3.15 -19.74 -29.30
C LEU A 94 -4.10 -20.79 -28.73
N LEU A 95 -5.41 -20.68 -28.97
CA LEU A 95 -6.40 -21.67 -28.54
C LEU A 95 -6.12 -23.06 -29.16
N ASP A 96 -5.72 -23.09 -30.44
CA ASP A 96 -5.37 -24.33 -31.10
C ASP A 96 -4.06 -24.92 -30.54
N ARG A 97 -3.03 -24.13 -30.35
CA ARG A 97 -1.73 -24.57 -29.81
C ARG A 97 -1.82 -25.15 -28.40
N ILE A 98 -2.67 -24.60 -27.55
CA ILE A 98 -2.85 -25.11 -26.17
C ILE A 98 -3.86 -26.26 -26.13
N GLU A 99 -4.45 -26.62 -27.26
CA GLU A 99 -5.49 -27.63 -27.35
C GLU A 99 -6.60 -27.39 -26.32
N ALA A 100 -7.17 -26.17 -26.35
CA ALA A 100 -8.20 -25.80 -25.38
C ALA A 100 -9.45 -26.64 -25.57
N ASP A 101 -9.93 -27.29 -24.50
CA ASP A 101 -11.13 -28.12 -24.50
C ASP A 101 -12.40 -27.30 -24.31
N CYS A 102 -12.29 -26.15 -23.60
CA CYS A 102 -13.40 -25.26 -23.27
C CYS A 102 -12.93 -23.81 -23.21
N LEU A 103 -13.81 -22.88 -23.54
CA LEU A 103 -13.56 -21.44 -23.52
C LEU A 103 -14.53 -20.72 -22.58
N ILE A 104 -14.00 -20.07 -21.55
CA ILE A 104 -14.77 -19.18 -20.65
C ILE A 104 -14.62 -17.74 -21.11
N VAL A 105 -15.69 -17.02 -21.34
CA VAL A 105 -15.68 -15.67 -21.92
C VAL A 105 -16.54 -14.68 -21.15
N SER A 106 -16.18 -13.39 -21.24
CA SER A 106 -17.07 -12.28 -20.98
C SER A 106 -17.48 -11.67 -22.34
N SER A 107 -18.57 -12.13 -22.88
CA SER A 107 -18.95 -11.85 -24.28
C SER A 107 -19.20 -10.37 -24.55
N GLY A 108 -19.84 -9.65 -23.64
CA GLY A 108 -20.06 -8.20 -23.74
C GLY A 108 -18.75 -7.41 -23.76
N PHE A 109 -17.87 -7.70 -22.82
CA PHE A 109 -16.54 -7.08 -22.74
C PHE A 109 -15.68 -7.32 -23.98
N LEU A 110 -15.77 -8.51 -24.58
CA LEU A 110 -15.02 -8.86 -25.77
C LEU A 110 -15.63 -8.23 -27.03
N ALA A 111 -16.96 -8.12 -27.10
CA ALA A 111 -17.65 -7.42 -28.19
C ALA A 111 -17.27 -5.94 -28.26
N ASP A 112 -17.18 -5.25 -27.11
CA ASP A 112 -16.72 -3.87 -27.02
C ASP A 112 -15.28 -3.67 -27.54
N ARG A 113 -14.50 -4.76 -27.61
CA ARG A 113 -13.14 -4.81 -28.20
C ARG A 113 -13.08 -5.32 -29.61
N GLY A 114 -14.23 -5.53 -30.24
CA GLY A 114 -14.32 -6.00 -31.62
C GLY A 114 -13.97 -7.48 -31.82
N LEU A 115 -13.96 -8.29 -30.76
CA LEU A 115 -13.64 -9.70 -30.84
C LEU A 115 -14.92 -10.54 -31.07
N ASN A 116 -14.87 -11.41 -32.08
CA ASN A 116 -15.95 -12.35 -32.38
C ASN A 116 -15.73 -13.68 -31.65
N VAL A 117 -16.42 -13.87 -30.54
CA VAL A 117 -16.31 -15.05 -29.69
C VAL A 117 -16.69 -16.34 -30.40
N ARG A 118 -17.72 -16.32 -31.28
CA ARG A 118 -18.13 -17.54 -32.04
C ARG A 118 -17.03 -18.01 -32.97
N ALA A 119 -16.38 -17.09 -33.65
CA ALA A 119 -15.27 -17.42 -34.51
C ALA A 119 -14.05 -17.94 -33.73
N LEU A 120 -13.81 -17.39 -32.54
CA LEU A 120 -12.75 -17.84 -31.63
C LEU A 120 -13.03 -19.25 -31.07
N ALA A 121 -14.27 -19.58 -30.82
CA ALA A 121 -14.64 -20.86 -30.23
C ALA A 121 -14.26 -22.04 -31.12
N GLY A 122 -14.35 -21.92 -32.46
CA GLY A 122 -13.93 -22.96 -33.39
C GLY A 122 -14.60 -24.32 -33.14
N GLY A 123 -15.88 -24.32 -32.68
CA GLY A 123 -16.63 -25.52 -32.28
C GLY A 123 -16.43 -26.00 -30.86
N ARG A 124 -15.56 -25.37 -30.06
CA ARG A 124 -15.35 -25.65 -28.63
C ARG A 124 -16.57 -25.22 -27.79
N PRO A 125 -16.90 -25.96 -26.74
CA PRO A 125 -17.87 -25.50 -25.74
C PRO A 125 -17.47 -24.11 -25.18
N VAL A 126 -18.47 -23.23 -25.08
CA VAL A 126 -18.29 -21.87 -24.54
C VAL A 126 -19.15 -21.67 -23.31
N ILE A 127 -18.53 -21.16 -22.24
CA ILE A 127 -19.23 -20.67 -21.05
C ILE A 127 -19.19 -19.15 -21.07
N ASP A 128 -20.36 -18.51 -21.18
CA ASP A 128 -20.48 -17.05 -21.22
C ASP A 128 -20.84 -16.48 -19.85
N LEU A 129 -19.91 -15.75 -19.26
CA LEU A 129 -20.07 -15.11 -17.95
C LEU A 129 -21.07 -13.95 -17.95
N ASP A 130 -21.51 -13.48 -19.14
CA ASP A 130 -22.47 -12.37 -19.30
C ASP A 130 -23.88 -12.86 -19.65
N ASP A 131 -24.08 -14.16 -19.85
CA ASP A 131 -25.36 -14.77 -20.26
C ASP A 131 -25.98 -14.15 -21.55
N ARG A 132 -25.14 -13.67 -22.48
CA ARG A 132 -25.57 -12.91 -23.68
C ARG A 132 -25.33 -13.63 -25.00
N LEU A 133 -24.44 -14.62 -25.02
CA LEU A 133 -24.03 -15.27 -26.26
C LEU A 133 -24.97 -16.42 -26.62
N PRO A 134 -25.81 -16.32 -27.71
CA PRO A 134 -26.68 -17.40 -28.13
C PRO A 134 -25.90 -18.66 -28.51
N GLY A 135 -26.30 -19.82 -27.97
CA GLY A 135 -25.67 -21.11 -28.20
C GLY A 135 -24.47 -21.41 -27.29
N ALA A 136 -24.08 -20.49 -26.40
CA ALA A 136 -23.16 -20.77 -25.30
C ALA A 136 -23.94 -21.19 -24.04
N THR A 137 -23.25 -21.89 -23.13
CA THR A 137 -23.79 -22.15 -21.79
C THR A 137 -23.64 -20.86 -20.98
N GLY A 138 -24.74 -20.21 -20.63
CA GLY A 138 -24.70 -19.01 -19.77
C GLY A 138 -24.29 -19.35 -18.36
N TYR A 139 -23.71 -18.38 -17.64
CA TYR A 139 -23.20 -18.57 -16.26
C TYR A 139 -24.30 -19.01 -15.29
N ALA A 140 -25.51 -18.46 -15.42
CA ALA A 140 -26.64 -18.87 -14.59
C ALA A 140 -27.08 -20.32 -14.86
N ALA A 141 -27.17 -20.72 -16.15
CA ALA A 141 -27.47 -22.09 -16.53
C ALA A 141 -26.36 -23.06 -16.12
N PHE A 142 -25.12 -22.66 -16.25
CA PHE A 142 -23.94 -23.38 -15.83
C PHE A 142 -23.96 -23.75 -14.34
N ARG A 143 -24.37 -22.83 -13.46
CA ARG A 143 -24.57 -23.09 -12.03
C ARG A 143 -25.82 -23.93 -11.73
N GLY A 144 -26.83 -23.84 -12.56
CA GLY A 144 -28.09 -24.60 -12.40
C GLY A 144 -28.02 -26.06 -12.85
N LEU A 145 -26.96 -26.48 -13.55
CA LEU A 145 -26.75 -27.87 -14.00
C LEU A 145 -26.39 -28.82 -12.84
N SER A 146 -26.21 -28.30 -11.65
CA SER A 146 -25.68 -29.02 -10.47
C SER A 146 -26.70 -29.89 -9.71
N ALA A 147 -27.99 -29.89 -10.06
CA ALA A 147 -29.00 -30.58 -9.28
C ALA A 147 -28.75 -32.11 -9.22
N GLY A 148 -27.89 -32.53 -8.30
CA GLY A 148 -27.79 -33.91 -7.86
C GLY A 148 -26.60 -34.74 -8.39
N ARG A 149 -25.61 -34.16 -9.04
CA ARG A 149 -24.40 -34.86 -9.46
C ARG A 149 -23.23 -34.56 -8.51
N ARG A 150 -22.67 -35.60 -7.92
CA ARG A 150 -21.43 -35.50 -7.14
C ARG A 150 -20.29 -35.09 -8.11
N PRO A 151 -19.47 -34.06 -7.79
CA PRO A 151 -18.33 -33.75 -8.65
C PRO A 151 -17.48 -34.99 -8.88
N PRO A 152 -17.03 -35.24 -10.10
CA PRO A 152 -16.19 -36.39 -10.39
C PRO A 152 -14.97 -36.34 -9.49
N SER A 153 -14.55 -37.51 -8.98
CA SER A 153 -13.29 -37.60 -8.23
C SER A 153 -12.18 -37.10 -9.16
N ALA A 154 -11.51 -35.99 -8.77
CA ALA A 154 -10.49 -35.37 -9.62
C ALA A 154 -9.45 -36.42 -10.04
N PRO A 155 -9.15 -36.56 -11.35
CA PRO A 155 -8.18 -37.51 -11.83
C PRO A 155 -6.83 -37.28 -11.16
N ALA A 156 -6.08 -38.34 -10.90
CA ALA A 156 -4.74 -38.27 -10.29
C ALA A 156 -3.71 -37.77 -11.32
N ARG A 157 -3.90 -36.54 -11.84
CA ARG A 157 -3.01 -35.92 -12.79
C ARG A 157 -2.10 -34.89 -12.11
N PRO A 158 -0.83 -34.78 -12.57
CA PRO A 158 0.05 -33.77 -12.06
C PRO A 158 -0.50 -32.37 -12.47
N PHE A 159 -0.34 -31.40 -11.58
CA PHE A 159 -0.65 -30.00 -11.86
C PHE A 159 0.14 -29.52 -13.07
N ARG A 160 -0.55 -28.84 -13.99
CA ARG A 160 0.06 -28.15 -15.13
C ARG A 160 -0.50 -26.74 -15.22
N ALA A 161 0.39 -25.76 -15.37
CA ALA A 161 0.00 -24.38 -15.63
C ALA A 161 0.57 -23.91 -16.96
N ILE A 162 -0.23 -23.20 -17.73
CA ILE A 162 0.18 -22.53 -18.97
C ILE A 162 -0.04 -21.02 -18.80
N SER A 163 1.01 -20.26 -19.09
CA SER A 163 0.98 -18.79 -19.13
C SER A 163 1.64 -18.33 -20.41
N PHE A 164 1.32 -17.13 -20.89
CA PHE A 164 1.93 -16.62 -22.11
C PHE A 164 2.95 -15.54 -21.85
N THR A 165 4.06 -15.55 -22.60
CA THR A 165 4.97 -14.41 -22.64
C THR A 165 4.30 -13.25 -23.36
N SER A 166 4.69 -12.04 -23.01
CA SER A 166 4.12 -10.81 -23.60
C SER A 166 4.59 -10.52 -25.02
N GLY A 167 5.35 -11.42 -25.65
CA GLY A 167 5.78 -11.38 -27.05
C GLY A 167 6.18 -10.00 -27.57
N THR A 168 7.39 -9.52 -27.27
CA THR A 168 7.91 -8.26 -27.84
C THR A 168 8.49 -8.45 -29.24
N SER A 169 8.70 -9.69 -29.67
CA SER A 169 9.36 -10.07 -30.95
C SER A 169 8.49 -10.97 -31.82
N GLY A 170 7.18 -11.06 -31.58
CA GLY A 170 6.30 -11.95 -32.34
C GLY A 170 5.14 -12.50 -31.51
N TRP A 171 4.63 -13.63 -31.89
CA TRP A 171 3.52 -14.31 -31.21
C TRP A 171 3.87 -14.74 -29.79
N PRO A 172 2.94 -14.60 -28.81
CA PRO A 172 3.16 -15.04 -27.44
C PRO A 172 3.53 -16.53 -27.38
N LYS A 173 4.56 -16.87 -26.58
CA LYS A 173 4.98 -18.27 -26.39
C LYS A 173 4.31 -18.85 -25.17
N PRO A 174 3.67 -20.04 -25.26
CA PRO A 174 3.14 -20.70 -24.06
C PRO A 174 4.27 -21.25 -23.18
N VAL A 175 4.29 -20.79 -21.94
CA VAL A 175 5.22 -21.20 -20.86
C VAL A 175 4.55 -22.28 -20.04
N ILE A 176 5.21 -23.41 -19.86
CA ILE A 176 4.69 -24.59 -19.17
C ILE A 176 5.37 -24.76 -17.81
N ARG A 177 4.55 -25.08 -16.80
CA ARG A 177 4.97 -25.55 -15.47
C ARG A 177 4.19 -26.79 -15.10
N ASN A 178 4.90 -27.88 -14.84
CA ASN A 178 4.32 -29.18 -14.49
C ASN A 178 4.25 -29.42 -12.96
N GLY A 179 4.63 -28.44 -12.17
CA GLY A 179 4.56 -28.48 -10.71
C GLY A 179 4.06 -27.16 -10.14
N SER A 180 3.61 -27.18 -8.90
CA SER A 180 3.24 -25.99 -8.15
C SER A 180 4.36 -25.58 -7.21
N PHE A 181 4.72 -24.30 -7.22
CA PHE A 181 5.64 -23.67 -6.29
C PHE A 181 4.91 -22.80 -5.23
N ASP A 182 3.58 -22.80 -5.27
CA ASP A 182 2.75 -21.91 -4.46
C ASP A 182 2.98 -22.11 -2.95
N ALA A 183 3.10 -23.34 -2.47
CA ALA A 183 3.30 -23.61 -1.05
C ALA A 183 4.56 -22.92 -0.49
N ARG A 184 5.71 -23.06 -1.17
CA ARG A 184 6.97 -22.39 -0.78
C ARG A 184 6.86 -20.89 -0.89
N ARG A 185 6.32 -20.39 -2.00
CA ARG A 185 6.15 -18.97 -2.26
C ARG A 185 5.22 -18.32 -1.23
N PHE A 186 4.09 -18.96 -0.91
CA PHE A 186 3.13 -18.46 0.06
C PHE A 186 3.74 -18.42 1.47
N ALA A 187 4.44 -19.46 1.87
CA ALA A 187 5.15 -19.50 3.15
C ALA A 187 6.17 -18.35 3.26
N TYR A 188 6.97 -18.12 2.21
CA TYR A 188 7.95 -17.04 2.20
C TYR A 188 7.28 -15.66 2.36
N PHE A 189 6.30 -15.33 1.50
CA PHE A 189 5.67 -14.01 1.52
C PHE A 189 4.87 -13.77 2.80
N THR A 190 4.20 -14.79 3.31
CA THR A 190 3.47 -14.72 4.58
C THR A 190 4.43 -14.45 5.74
N ALA A 191 5.53 -15.18 5.83
CA ALA A 191 6.53 -15.00 6.89
C ALA A 191 7.25 -13.65 6.77
N ARG A 192 7.61 -13.23 5.54
CA ARG A 192 8.41 -12.02 5.30
C ARG A 192 7.60 -10.74 5.52
N TYR A 193 6.35 -10.69 5.06
CA TYR A 193 5.52 -9.47 5.03
C TYR A 193 4.32 -9.53 5.97
N GLY A 194 4.15 -10.62 6.72
CA GLY A 194 3.09 -10.77 7.69
C GLY A 194 1.69 -10.82 7.08
N PHE A 195 1.56 -11.39 5.87
CA PHE A 195 0.24 -11.54 5.25
C PHE A 195 -0.62 -12.52 6.01
N SER A 196 -1.91 -12.24 6.09
CA SER A 196 -2.86 -13.02 6.88
C SER A 196 -4.28 -12.95 6.32
N SER A 197 -5.19 -13.67 6.93
CA SER A 197 -6.62 -13.59 6.64
C SER A 197 -7.27 -12.24 6.96
N ALA A 198 -6.58 -11.34 7.67
CA ALA A 198 -7.05 -9.99 7.94
C ALA A 198 -6.78 -9.03 6.78
N ASP A 199 -5.99 -9.44 5.79
CA ASP A 199 -5.67 -8.60 4.65
C ASP A 199 -6.84 -8.43 3.67
N ARG A 200 -6.80 -7.31 2.97
CA ARG A 200 -7.69 -7.00 1.85
C ARG A 200 -6.81 -6.65 0.66
N HIS A 201 -6.74 -7.55 -0.31
CA HIS A 201 -5.84 -7.42 -1.46
C HIS A 201 -6.57 -6.88 -2.68
N LEU A 202 -6.10 -5.76 -3.22
CA LEU A 202 -6.61 -5.19 -4.46
C LEU A 202 -5.88 -5.78 -5.67
N ALA A 203 -6.59 -6.57 -6.47
CA ALA A 203 -6.10 -7.15 -7.70
C ALA A 203 -6.32 -6.20 -8.88
N THR A 204 -5.25 -5.55 -9.34
CA THR A 204 -5.30 -4.62 -10.47
C THR A 204 -4.76 -5.23 -11.77
N ILE A 205 -3.91 -6.26 -11.65
CA ILE A 205 -3.31 -6.94 -12.79
C ILE A 205 -4.27 -7.99 -13.33
N PRO A 206 -4.53 -8.06 -14.65
CA PRO A 206 -5.39 -9.09 -15.24
C PRO A 206 -4.93 -10.51 -14.91
N PHE A 207 -5.87 -11.41 -14.63
CA PHE A 207 -5.57 -12.79 -14.22
C PHE A 207 -4.94 -13.66 -15.32
N TYR A 208 -5.01 -13.26 -16.58
CA TYR A 208 -4.26 -13.95 -17.63
C TYR A 208 -2.75 -13.73 -17.52
N HIS A 209 -2.29 -12.75 -16.73
CA HIS A 209 -0.89 -12.63 -16.33
C HIS A 209 -0.58 -13.48 -15.11
N ALA A 210 0.56 -14.15 -15.13
CA ALA A 210 1.02 -14.99 -14.03
C ALA A 210 1.07 -14.24 -12.67
N ALA A 211 1.46 -12.96 -12.69
CA ALA A 211 1.48 -12.12 -11.50
C ALA A 211 0.07 -11.89 -10.95
N GLY A 212 -0.91 -11.49 -11.79
CA GLY A 212 -2.28 -11.21 -11.33
C GLY A 212 -2.93 -12.43 -10.67
N GLY A 213 -2.95 -13.56 -11.36
CA GLY A 213 -3.49 -14.81 -10.80
C GLY A 213 -2.69 -15.35 -9.62
N GLY A 214 -1.37 -15.16 -9.62
CA GLY A 214 -0.50 -15.62 -8.55
C GLY A 214 -0.73 -14.93 -7.22
N TRP A 215 -0.85 -13.62 -7.21
CA TRP A 215 -1.12 -12.84 -5.99
C TRP A 215 -2.55 -13.05 -5.50
N ALA A 216 -3.54 -13.09 -6.40
CA ALA A 216 -4.91 -13.42 -6.02
C ALA A 216 -5.01 -14.79 -5.32
N ARG A 217 -4.29 -15.81 -5.82
CA ARG A 217 -4.24 -17.14 -5.16
C ARG A 217 -3.62 -17.08 -3.77
N LEU A 218 -2.54 -16.32 -3.57
CA LEU A 218 -1.92 -16.15 -2.25
C LEU A 218 -2.93 -15.65 -1.22
N PHE A 219 -3.58 -14.53 -1.52
CA PHE A 219 -4.49 -13.91 -0.56
C PHE A 219 -5.76 -14.74 -0.33
N LEU A 220 -6.33 -15.34 -1.36
CA LEU A 220 -7.42 -16.29 -1.19
C LEU A 220 -7.00 -17.52 -0.37
N HIS A 221 -5.79 -18.04 -0.57
CA HIS A 221 -5.28 -19.19 0.21
C HIS A 221 -5.14 -18.86 1.70
N LEU A 222 -4.80 -17.62 2.04
CA LEU A 222 -4.70 -17.14 3.40
C LEU A 222 -6.07 -16.86 4.06
N GLY A 223 -7.17 -16.90 3.32
CA GLY A 223 -8.49 -16.53 3.81
C GLY A 223 -8.72 -15.01 3.86
N ALA A 224 -7.93 -14.25 3.11
CA ALA A 224 -8.03 -12.80 2.98
C ALA A 224 -9.11 -12.39 1.97
N THR A 225 -9.58 -11.14 2.03
CA THR A 225 -10.53 -10.61 1.06
C THR A 225 -9.82 -10.21 -0.22
N LEU A 226 -10.28 -10.71 -1.37
CA LEU A 226 -9.83 -10.29 -2.70
C LEU A 226 -10.77 -9.24 -3.27
N VAL A 227 -10.26 -8.05 -3.53
CA VAL A 227 -11.00 -6.93 -4.15
C VAL A 227 -10.53 -6.78 -5.59
N LEU A 228 -11.46 -6.73 -6.55
CA LEU A 228 -11.14 -6.66 -7.97
C LEU A 228 -11.29 -5.23 -8.48
N ALA A 229 -10.21 -4.68 -9.01
CA ALA A 229 -10.24 -3.39 -9.69
C ALA A 229 -10.83 -3.54 -11.10
N PRO A 230 -11.59 -2.54 -11.59
CA PRO A 230 -12.00 -2.51 -12.99
C PRO A 230 -10.79 -2.34 -13.89
N PRO A 231 -10.83 -2.87 -15.13
CA PRO A 231 -9.74 -2.71 -16.08
C PRO A 231 -9.58 -1.24 -16.48
N ASP A 232 -8.34 -0.78 -16.56
CA ASP A 232 -7.92 0.51 -17.11
C ASP A 232 -8.52 1.77 -16.41
N ASP A 233 -9.04 1.63 -15.17
CA ASP A 233 -9.61 2.72 -14.38
C ASP A 233 -8.77 2.99 -13.13
N ALA A 234 -7.82 3.92 -13.27
CA ALA A 234 -6.95 4.33 -12.17
C ALA A 234 -7.68 5.16 -11.10
N VAL A 235 -8.75 5.86 -11.47
CA VAL A 235 -9.56 6.68 -10.56
C VAL A 235 -10.33 5.76 -9.62
N GLU A 236 -11.08 4.82 -10.17
CA GLU A 236 -11.83 3.84 -9.37
C GLU A 236 -10.88 2.95 -8.57
N THR A 237 -9.71 2.59 -9.13
CA THR A 237 -8.65 1.85 -8.40
C THR A 237 -8.19 2.61 -7.15
N ALA A 238 -7.98 3.93 -7.26
CA ALA A 238 -7.60 4.77 -6.12
C ALA A 238 -8.73 4.89 -5.08
N GLU A 239 -9.98 5.04 -5.53
CA GLU A 239 -11.14 5.10 -4.65
C GLU A 239 -11.39 3.76 -3.93
N LEU A 240 -11.17 2.62 -4.61
CA LEU A 240 -11.24 1.29 -4.01
C LEU A 240 -10.24 1.12 -2.86
N ILE A 241 -9.01 1.64 -3.01
CA ILE A 241 -8.00 1.57 -1.94
C ILE A 241 -8.56 2.14 -0.64
N ARG A 242 -9.28 3.24 -0.71
CA ARG A 242 -9.88 3.90 0.44
C ARG A 242 -11.19 3.22 0.87
N ARG A 243 -12.12 3.01 -0.07
CA ARG A 243 -13.48 2.53 0.19
C ARG A 243 -13.49 1.12 0.76
N GLU A 244 -12.62 0.26 0.22
CA GLU A 244 -12.56 -1.15 0.60
C GLU A 244 -11.47 -1.46 1.63
N TRP A 245 -10.86 -0.44 2.24
CA TRP A 245 -9.83 -0.64 3.29
C TRP A 245 -8.69 -1.57 2.84
N ILE A 246 -8.16 -1.33 1.66
CA ILE A 246 -7.13 -2.14 1.05
C ILE A 246 -5.85 -2.09 1.89
N THR A 247 -5.32 -3.25 2.26
CA THR A 247 -4.05 -3.38 2.99
C THR A 247 -2.87 -3.66 2.07
N SER A 248 -3.14 -4.29 0.92
CA SER A 248 -2.10 -4.66 -0.05
C SER A 248 -2.61 -4.60 -1.48
N SER A 249 -1.70 -4.33 -2.42
CA SER A 249 -1.99 -4.39 -3.85
C SER A 249 -0.77 -4.79 -4.67
N THR A 250 -1.01 -5.31 -5.86
CA THR A 250 0.04 -5.52 -6.88
C THR A 250 -0.33 -4.70 -8.10
N MET A 251 0.58 -3.82 -8.53
CA MET A 251 0.34 -2.85 -9.60
C MET A 251 1.45 -2.88 -10.65
N THR A 252 1.13 -2.47 -11.86
CA THR A 252 2.16 -2.07 -12.83
C THR A 252 2.49 -0.59 -12.65
N PRO A 253 3.68 -0.11 -13.07
CA PRO A 253 4.02 1.30 -12.97
C PRO A 253 3.00 2.27 -13.57
N PRO A 254 2.38 2.02 -14.75
CA PRO A 254 1.33 2.89 -15.29
C PRO A 254 0.07 2.96 -14.42
N ILE A 255 -0.39 1.82 -13.88
CA ILE A 255 -1.54 1.79 -12.96
C ILE A 255 -1.23 2.62 -11.72
N LEU A 256 -0.05 2.40 -11.11
CA LEU A 256 0.39 3.16 -9.96
C LEU A 256 0.49 4.66 -10.25
N SER A 257 1.07 5.06 -11.39
CA SER A 257 1.16 6.48 -11.77
C SER A 257 -0.22 7.13 -11.92
N GLY A 258 -1.19 6.41 -12.46
CA GLY A 258 -2.58 6.87 -12.53
C GLY A 258 -3.20 7.06 -11.14
N VAL A 259 -3.00 6.10 -10.24
CA VAL A 259 -3.44 6.16 -8.84
C VAL A 259 -2.78 7.34 -8.11
N LEU A 260 -1.45 7.50 -8.23
CA LEU A 260 -0.71 8.60 -7.59
C LEU A 260 -1.21 9.97 -8.05
N ARG A 261 -1.48 10.12 -9.35
CA ARG A 261 -2.03 11.37 -9.93
C ARG A 261 -3.38 11.70 -9.32
N HIS A 262 -4.28 10.72 -9.19
CA HIS A 262 -5.58 10.92 -8.57
C HIS A 262 -5.45 11.25 -7.07
N VAL A 263 -4.60 10.53 -6.34
CA VAL A 263 -4.32 10.78 -4.92
C VAL A 263 -3.72 12.18 -4.72
N ALA A 264 -2.80 12.62 -5.58
CA ALA A 264 -2.20 13.94 -5.49
C ALA A 264 -3.22 15.08 -5.70
N GLN A 265 -4.17 14.89 -6.61
CA GLN A 265 -5.24 15.87 -6.90
C GLN A 265 -6.32 15.89 -5.82
N ASN A 266 -6.56 14.78 -5.13
CA ASN A 266 -7.66 14.59 -4.18
C ASN A 266 -7.17 14.21 -2.77
N ARG A 267 -6.01 14.71 -2.34
CA ARG A 267 -5.30 14.34 -1.11
C ARG A 267 -6.17 14.26 0.16
N ALA A 268 -7.14 15.15 0.30
CA ALA A 268 -8.04 15.16 1.45
C ALA A 268 -9.01 13.97 1.50
N ARG A 269 -9.24 13.29 0.37
CA ARG A 269 -10.23 12.21 0.23
C ARG A 269 -9.64 10.81 0.12
N VAL A 270 -8.36 10.68 -0.24
CA VAL A 270 -7.78 9.40 -0.70
C VAL A 270 -6.47 9.04 0.04
N THR A 271 -6.26 9.51 1.26
CA THR A 271 -5.07 9.10 2.02
C THR A 271 -5.26 7.67 2.56
N PRO A 272 -4.52 6.68 2.05
CA PRO A 272 -4.68 5.30 2.49
C PRO A 272 -3.99 5.08 3.84
N ASN A 273 -4.75 5.11 4.92
CA ASN A 273 -4.21 4.94 6.28
C ASN A 273 -3.85 3.49 6.63
N GLN A 274 -4.33 2.50 5.85
CA GLN A 274 -4.17 1.07 6.12
C GLN A 274 -3.32 0.33 5.08
N LEU A 275 -2.98 0.98 3.96
CA LEU A 275 -2.15 0.37 2.92
C LEU A 275 -0.73 0.13 3.46
N ARG A 276 -0.29 -1.12 3.47
CA ARG A 276 0.99 -1.53 4.05
C ARG A 276 1.94 -2.20 3.06
N PHE A 277 1.42 -2.58 1.90
CA PHE A 277 2.21 -3.28 0.89
C PHE A 277 1.68 -3.01 -0.51
N VAL A 278 2.48 -2.37 -1.36
CA VAL A 278 2.21 -2.16 -2.78
C VAL A 278 3.39 -2.71 -3.56
N LEU A 279 3.18 -3.83 -4.24
CA LEU A 279 4.21 -4.46 -5.05
C LEU A 279 4.09 -4.00 -6.50
N VAL A 280 5.13 -3.39 -7.02
CA VAL A 280 5.16 -2.80 -8.37
C VAL A 280 6.11 -3.60 -9.25
N GLY A 281 5.68 -3.93 -10.47
CA GLY A 281 6.55 -4.64 -11.38
C GLY A 281 5.87 -4.99 -12.72
N GLY A 282 6.49 -5.91 -13.45
CA GLY A 282 6.02 -6.31 -14.80
C GLY A 282 6.44 -5.36 -15.92
N LYS A 283 6.98 -4.19 -15.58
CA LYS A 283 7.57 -3.18 -16.47
C LYS A 283 8.68 -2.43 -15.74
N HIS A 284 9.51 -1.72 -16.49
CA HIS A 284 10.46 -0.76 -15.90
C HIS A 284 9.74 0.28 -15.04
N PHE A 285 10.18 0.41 -13.80
CA PHE A 285 9.68 1.39 -12.84
C PHE A 285 10.71 2.52 -12.71
N PRO A 286 10.45 3.68 -13.32
CA PRO A 286 11.44 4.75 -13.38
C PRO A 286 11.80 5.32 -12.02
N ALA A 287 13.07 5.68 -11.82
CA ALA A 287 13.56 6.23 -10.56
C ALA A 287 12.74 7.44 -10.04
N PRO A 288 12.36 8.43 -10.86
CA PRO A 288 11.50 9.52 -10.41
C PRO A 288 10.12 9.05 -9.93
N ALA A 289 9.52 8.07 -10.62
CA ALA A 289 8.23 7.52 -10.24
C ALA A 289 8.30 6.70 -8.93
N LYS A 290 9.44 6.02 -8.66
CA LYS A 290 9.69 5.37 -7.37
C LYS A 290 9.71 6.38 -6.22
N GLN A 291 10.42 7.50 -6.41
CA GLN A 291 10.48 8.58 -5.42
C GLN A 291 9.11 9.22 -5.18
N GLU A 292 8.35 9.50 -6.25
CA GLU A 292 6.99 10.02 -6.16
C GLU A 292 6.07 9.06 -5.39
N ALA A 293 6.13 7.77 -5.73
CA ALA A 293 5.33 6.74 -5.05
C ALA A 293 5.63 6.68 -3.54
N LEU A 294 6.90 6.72 -3.16
CA LEU A 294 7.30 6.74 -1.75
C LEU A 294 6.91 8.04 -1.04
N GLN A 295 6.93 9.18 -1.72
CA GLN A 295 6.47 10.46 -1.17
C GLN A 295 4.96 10.49 -0.93
N VAL A 296 4.18 9.89 -1.83
CA VAL A 296 2.71 9.92 -1.78
C VAL A 296 2.15 8.83 -0.88
N LEU A 297 2.64 7.59 -1.02
CA LEU A 297 2.11 6.42 -0.31
C LEU A 297 2.93 6.05 0.94
N GLY A 298 4.15 6.58 1.10
CA GLY A 298 5.05 6.22 2.18
C GLY A 298 5.87 4.94 1.89
N PRO A 299 6.57 4.39 2.90
CA PRO A 299 7.48 3.25 2.76
C PRO A 299 6.73 1.91 2.66
N VAL A 300 5.68 1.88 1.87
CA VAL A 300 4.84 0.69 1.61
C VAL A 300 5.00 0.18 0.18
N VAL A 301 5.81 0.88 -0.64
CA VAL A 301 6.05 0.56 -2.03
C VAL A 301 7.27 -0.33 -2.17
N TYR A 302 7.10 -1.45 -2.84
CA TYR A 302 8.11 -2.44 -3.16
C TYR A 302 8.17 -2.61 -4.67
N GLU A 303 9.33 -2.95 -5.22
CA GLU A 303 9.45 -3.33 -6.63
C GLU A 303 9.90 -4.78 -6.75
N TYR A 304 9.40 -5.50 -7.74
CA TYR A 304 9.93 -6.80 -8.10
C TYR A 304 10.37 -6.84 -9.55
N TYR A 305 11.43 -7.60 -9.80
CA TYR A 305 11.77 -8.04 -11.14
C TYR A 305 11.47 -9.53 -11.28
N GLY A 306 10.89 -9.85 -12.42
CA GLY A 306 10.60 -11.22 -12.80
C GLY A 306 10.00 -11.32 -14.19
N THR A 307 10.03 -12.51 -14.74
CA THR A 307 9.48 -12.81 -16.05
C THR A 307 8.44 -13.91 -15.98
N THR A 308 7.67 -14.10 -17.04
CA THR A 308 6.73 -15.22 -17.13
C THR A 308 7.46 -16.55 -16.97
N GLU A 309 8.70 -16.64 -17.46
CA GLU A 309 9.54 -17.83 -17.47
C GLU A 309 10.16 -18.15 -16.11
N THR A 310 10.50 -17.13 -15.30
CA THR A 310 11.30 -17.29 -14.08
C THR A 310 10.53 -17.00 -12.80
N GLY A 311 9.30 -16.43 -12.91
CA GLY A 311 8.56 -15.94 -11.75
C GLY A 311 9.16 -14.64 -11.21
N VAL A 312 8.99 -14.38 -9.92
CA VAL A 312 9.60 -13.23 -9.22
C VAL A 312 11.03 -13.61 -8.80
N ASN A 313 12.02 -12.79 -9.09
CA ASN A 313 13.44 -13.12 -8.89
C ASN A 313 14.15 -12.19 -7.91
N THR A 314 13.83 -10.89 -7.96
CA THR A 314 14.35 -9.91 -7.00
C THR A 314 13.23 -9.08 -6.41
N ILE A 315 13.48 -8.51 -5.24
CA ILE A 315 12.61 -7.54 -4.60
C ILE A 315 13.47 -6.39 -4.10
N ALA A 316 13.09 -5.16 -4.49
CA ALA A 316 13.60 -3.93 -3.92
C ALA A 316 12.64 -3.46 -2.82
N GLU A 317 13.15 -3.30 -1.62
CA GLU A 317 12.41 -2.79 -0.48
C GLU A 317 12.35 -1.25 -0.52
N PRO A 318 11.47 -0.60 0.25
CA PRO A 318 11.36 0.87 0.24
C PRO A 318 12.68 1.61 0.48
N ALA A 319 13.59 1.04 1.27
CA ALA A 319 14.92 1.59 1.50
C ALA A 319 15.81 1.51 0.24
N ASP A 320 15.73 0.38 -0.49
CA ASP A 320 16.47 0.22 -1.75
C ASP A 320 15.95 1.21 -2.82
N LEU A 321 14.63 1.40 -2.90
CA LEU A 321 14.01 2.36 -3.84
C LEU A 321 14.43 3.81 -3.58
N LEU A 322 14.77 4.16 -2.33
CA LEU A 322 15.28 5.48 -1.96
C LEU A 322 16.77 5.63 -2.27
N THR A 323 17.57 4.62 -1.89
CA THR A 323 19.03 4.72 -1.94
C THR A 323 19.60 4.28 -3.29
N HIS A 324 18.97 3.30 -3.95
CA HIS A 324 19.40 2.73 -5.22
C HIS A 324 18.25 2.63 -6.23
N PRO A 325 17.65 3.77 -6.60
CA PRO A 325 16.40 3.77 -7.39
C PRO A 325 16.56 3.18 -8.81
N ALA A 326 17.77 3.02 -9.32
CA ALA A 326 18.04 2.36 -10.59
C ALA A 326 18.08 0.83 -10.49
N SER A 327 18.22 0.26 -9.28
CA SER A 327 18.21 -1.18 -9.05
C SER A 327 16.79 -1.73 -9.03
N VAL A 328 16.63 -3.00 -9.43
CA VAL A 328 15.41 -3.79 -9.26
C VAL A 328 15.47 -4.69 -8.01
N GLY A 329 16.37 -4.40 -7.09
CA GLY A 329 16.49 -5.08 -5.81
C GLY A 329 17.44 -6.26 -5.79
N ARG A 330 17.34 -7.05 -4.73
CA ARG A 330 18.19 -8.22 -4.45
C ARG A 330 17.38 -9.50 -4.63
N VAL A 331 18.09 -10.60 -4.86
CA VAL A 331 17.51 -11.94 -4.89
C VAL A 331 16.82 -12.29 -3.56
N TYR A 332 15.80 -13.10 -3.61
CA TYR A 332 15.08 -13.57 -2.43
C TYR A 332 14.80 -15.08 -2.48
N ASP A 333 14.49 -15.67 -1.33
CA ASP A 333 14.01 -17.05 -1.16
C ASP A 333 14.86 -18.09 -1.90
N GLY A 334 16.19 -17.95 -1.84
CA GLY A 334 17.10 -18.92 -2.45
C GLY A 334 17.19 -18.88 -3.96
N ASN A 335 16.62 -17.88 -4.62
CA ASN A 335 16.92 -17.61 -6.03
C ASN A 335 18.39 -17.28 -6.19
N ARG A 336 18.96 -17.59 -7.36
CA ARG A 336 20.34 -17.22 -7.72
C ARG A 336 20.35 -16.53 -9.05
N ILE A 337 21.12 -15.46 -9.16
CA ILE A 337 21.31 -14.71 -10.40
C ILE A 337 22.80 -14.66 -10.70
N LEU A 338 23.14 -14.99 -11.94
CA LEU A 338 24.47 -14.83 -12.52
C LEU A 338 24.37 -13.90 -13.72
N ILE A 339 25.43 -13.14 -13.95
CA ILE A 339 25.62 -12.38 -15.18
C ILE A 339 26.62 -13.14 -16.03
N LEU A 340 26.26 -13.39 -17.28
CA LEU A 340 27.04 -14.22 -18.18
C LEU A 340 27.62 -13.42 -19.35
N ASP A 341 28.88 -13.71 -19.70
CA ASP A 341 29.50 -13.25 -20.94
C ASP A 341 28.89 -13.93 -22.19
N PRO A 342 29.29 -13.55 -23.42
CA PRO A 342 28.84 -14.21 -24.65
C PRO A 342 29.17 -15.69 -24.70
N GLU A 343 30.25 -16.12 -24.04
CA GLU A 343 30.72 -17.52 -23.93
C GLU A 343 29.99 -18.27 -22.82
N ARG A 344 29.00 -17.67 -22.17
CA ARG A 344 28.18 -18.21 -21.06
C ARG A 344 28.95 -18.50 -19.77
N ARG A 345 30.01 -17.78 -19.50
CA ARG A 345 30.77 -17.84 -18.23
C ARG A 345 30.31 -16.73 -17.29
N PRO A 346 30.23 -16.98 -15.98
CA PRO A 346 29.93 -15.94 -14.99
C PRO A 346 30.99 -14.83 -15.01
N VAL A 347 30.50 -13.57 -14.91
CA VAL A 347 31.37 -12.38 -14.81
C VAL A 347 31.30 -11.76 -13.42
N PRO A 348 32.37 -11.04 -12.97
CA PRO A 348 32.37 -10.32 -11.69
C PRO A 348 31.30 -9.23 -11.58
N ALA A 349 31.07 -8.75 -10.34
CA ALA A 349 30.22 -7.59 -10.07
C ALA A 349 30.63 -6.37 -10.91
N GLY A 350 29.67 -5.57 -11.33
CA GLY A 350 29.86 -4.38 -12.16
C GLY A 350 30.00 -4.66 -13.66
N ILE A 351 30.22 -5.91 -14.09
CA ILE A 351 30.35 -6.25 -15.50
C ILE A 351 28.98 -6.58 -16.10
N ILE A 352 28.70 -5.97 -17.26
CA ILE A 352 27.45 -6.15 -17.99
C ILE A 352 27.47 -7.46 -18.77
N GLY A 353 26.35 -8.20 -18.70
CA GLY A 353 26.17 -9.43 -19.47
C GLY A 353 24.71 -9.88 -19.52
N SER A 354 24.49 -11.11 -19.95
CA SER A 354 23.16 -11.74 -19.98
C SER A 354 22.74 -12.17 -18.59
N VAL A 355 21.52 -11.87 -18.20
CA VAL A 355 20.97 -12.26 -16.88
C VAL A 355 20.52 -13.72 -16.93
N ALA A 356 21.12 -14.56 -16.09
CA ALA A 356 20.79 -15.97 -15.93
C ALA A 356 20.26 -16.25 -14.53
N ILE A 357 19.16 -16.99 -14.43
CA ILE A 357 18.39 -17.14 -13.19
C ILE A 357 18.17 -18.63 -12.88
N ALA A 358 18.58 -19.06 -11.69
CA ALA A 358 18.17 -20.30 -11.07
C ALA A 358 17.10 -20.00 -10.01
N SER A 359 15.92 -20.57 -10.18
CA SER A 359 14.76 -20.35 -9.32
C SER A 359 13.89 -21.60 -9.28
N TYR A 360 13.31 -21.90 -8.14
CA TYR A 360 12.28 -22.93 -7.99
C TYR A 360 11.00 -22.58 -8.77
N MET A 361 10.84 -21.34 -9.22
CA MET A 361 9.73 -20.86 -10.04
C MET A 361 10.04 -20.90 -11.54
N ASN A 362 11.22 -21.35 -11.95
CA ASN A 362 11.57 -21.46 -13.37
C ASN A 362 10.59 -22.37 -14.11
N MET A 363 10.27 -22.01 -15.34
CA MET A 363 9.45 -22.84 -16.23
C MET A 363 10.15 -24.15 -16.55
N ASP A 364 9.37 -25.19 -16.83
CA ASP A 364 9.90 -26.41 -17.41
C ASP A 364 10.32 -26.23 -18.85
N GLY A 365 9.57 -25.45 -19.63
CA GLY A 365 9.87 -25.13 -21.02
C GLY A 365 8.77 -24.33 -21.70
N TYR A 366 8.95 -24.06 -22.97
CA TYR A 366 7.91 -23.58 -23.86
C TYR A 366 7.19 -24.75 -24.56
N LEU A 367 5.92 -24.56 -24.86
CA LEU A 367 5.21 -25.46 -25.74
C LEU A 367 5.67 -25.21 -27.21
N GLY A 368 6.33 -26.19 -27.80
CA GLY A 368 6.76 -26.10 -29.20
C GLY A 368 7.96 -25.20 -29.49
N ALA A 369 8.74 -24.78 -28.48
CA ALA A 369 9.94 -23.96 -28.69
C ALA A 369 11.10 -24.33 -27.76
N ALA A 370 12.32 -24.10 -28.24
CA ALA A 370 13.53 -24.36 -27.45
C ALA A 370 13.65 -23.38 -26.27
N THR A 371 14.26 -23.85 -25.19
CA THR A 371 14.52 -23.07 -23.97
C THR A 371 16.01 -22.80 -23.85
N ASN A 372 16.38 -21.54 -23.57
CA ASN A 372 17.76 -21.14 -23.37
C ASN A 372 18.20 -21.43 -21.93
N LYS A 373 18.81 -22.59 -21.69
CA LYS A 373 19.28 -23.05 -20.38
C LYS A 373 20.79 -23.27 -20.40
N VAL A 374 21.44 -23.03 -19.26
CA VAL A 374 22.86 -23.32 -19.04
C VAL A 374 23.01 -24.02 -17.68
N GLN A 375 23.97 -24.90 -17.57
CA GLN A 375 24.33 -25.56 -16.31
C GLN A 375 25.70 -25.03 -15.84
N ILE A 376 25.71 -24.50 -14.62
CA ILE A 376 26.91 -23.91 -14.01
C ILE A 376 26.98 -24.44 -12.57
N ASP A 377 28.11 -25.01 -12.18
CA ASP A 377 28.35 -25.58 -10.85
C ASP A 377 27.23 -26.55 -10.39
N GLY A 378 26.76 -27.39 -11.30
CA GLY A 378 25.72 -28.37 -11.01
C GLY A 378 24.29 -27.82 -10.97
N GLU A 379 24.12 -26.51 -11.02
CA GLU A 379 22.82 -25.84 -10.98
C GLU A 379 22.36 -25.40 -12.37
N ARG A 380 21.05 -25.44 -12.63
CA ARG A 380 20.45 -25.10 -13.92
C ARG A 380 19.92 -23.68 -13.92
N TYR A 381 20.47 -22.83 -14.77
CA TYR A 381 20.05 -21.46 -14.98
C TYR A 381 19.25 -21.30 -16.27
N LEU A 382 18.18 -20.50 -16.22
CA LEU A 382 17.47 -20.00 -17.38
C LEU A 382 18.08 -18.67 -17.81
N VAL A 383 18.63 -18.59 -19.02
CA VAL A 383 19.18 -17.34 -19.55
C VAL A 383 18.03 -16.52 -20.13
N THR A 384 17.81 -15.33 -19.56
CA THR A 384 16.75 -14.42 -19.97
C THR A 384 17.14 -13.63 -21.21
N SER A 385 16.22 -12.81 -21.71
CA SER A 385 16.49 -11.87 -22.81
C SER A 385 16.98 -10.50 -22.32
N GLU A 386 17.08 -10.32 -20.99
CA GLU A 386 17.54 -9.10 -20.38
C GLU A 386 19.07 -9.09 -20.25
N ALA A 387 19.67 -7.90 -20.42
CA ALA A 387 21.05 -7.63 -20.04
C ALA A 387 21.06 -6.84 -18.73
N GLY A 388 22.13 -7.02 -17.93
CA GLY A 388 22.26 -6.34 -16.65
C GLY A 388 23.61 -6.58 -16.00
N TYR A 389 23.77 -6.08 -14.78
CA TYR A 389 24.91 -6.36 -13.91
C TYR A 389 24.44 -6.46 -12.45
N LEU A 390 25.23 -7.12 -11.65
CA LEU A 390 25.09 -7.11 -10.18
C LEU A 390 26.12 -6.14 -9.62
N ASP A 391 25.76 -5.38 -8.57
CA ASP A 391 26.75 -4.64 -7.79
C ASP A 391 27.40 -5.55 -6.73
N GLU A 392 28.36 -4.99 -5.97
CA GLU A 392 29.09 -5.72 -4.91
C GLU A 392 28.16 -6.21 -3.78
N ASP A 393 27.02 -5.54 -3.58
CA ASP A 393 25.99 -5.90 -2.60
C ASP A 393 24.96 -6.91 -3.16
N GLY A 394 25.12 -7.36 -4.40
CA GLY A 394 24.20 -8.30 -5.07
C GLY A 394 22.88 -7.71 -5.52
N ARG A 395 22.82 -6.38 -5.72
CA ARG A 395 21.65 -5.73 -6.34
C ARG A 395 21.73 -5.87 -7.86
N LEU A 396 20.59 -6.19 -8.47
CA LEU A 396 20.48 -6.30 -9.92
C LEU A 396 20.11 -4.96 -10.55
N PHE A 397 20.85 -4.59 -11.60
CA PHE A 397 20.60 -3.45 -12.46
C PHE A 397 20.31 -3.95 -13.87
N LEU A 398 19.14 -3.63 -14.41
CA LEU A 398 18.75 -4.01 -15.76
C LEU A 398 19.02 -2.89 -16.76
N LEU A 399 19.48 -3.24 -17.95
CA LEU A 399 19.85 -2.28 -18.99
C LEU A 399 18.83 -2.16 -20.14
N ASN A 400 17.92 -3.02 -20.28
CA ASN A 400 16.99 -3.23 -21.37
C ASN A 400 17.33 -4.47 -22.21
N ARG A 401 16.32 -4.91 -22.98
CA ARG A 401 16.49 -6.03 -23.93
C ARG A 401 17.36 -5.61 -25.10
N SER A 402 18.64 -5.92 -25.10
CA SER A 402 19.48 -5.72 -26.24
C SER A 402 20.14 -7.03 -26.68
N GLN A 403 20.07 -7.30 -27.97
CA GLN A 403 20.88 -8.33 -28.59
C GLN A 403 22.12 -7.64 -29.18
N GLY A 404 23.30 -7.89 -28.61
CA GLY A 404 24.59 -7.48 -29.18
C GLY A 404 25.42 -6.50 -28.32
N ALA A 405 26.71 -6.34 -28.68
CA ALA A 405 27.71 -5.55 -27.99
C ALA A 405 27.44 -4.02 -27.96
N ASP A 406 26.51 -3.53 -28.75
CA ASP A 406 26.14 -2.11 -28.86
C ASP A 406 24.88 -1.79 -28.02
N SER A 407 24.82 -2.28 -26.78
CA SER A 407 23.66 -2.11 -25.93
C SER A 407 23.54 -0.69 -25.36
N VAL A 408 22.62 0.09 -25.91
CA VAL A 408 22.19 1.38 -25.33
C VAL A 408 21.24 1.12 -24.17
N ASN A 409 21.51 1.76 -23.02
CA ASN A 409 20.61 1.69 -21.87
C ASN A 409 19.40 2.62 -22.07
N LEU A 410 18.36 2.14 -22.75
CA LEU A 410 17.15 2.93 -23.00
C LEU A 410 16.45 3.32 -21.69
N TYR A 411 16.55 2.53 -20.63
CA TYR A 411 15.97 2.86 -19.33
C TYR A 411 16.69 4.05 -18.66
N ALA A 412 18.01 4.11 -18.78
CA ALA A 412 18.75 5.28 -18.31
C ALA A 412 18.37 6.55 -19.09
N LEU A 413 18.21 6.41 -20.42
CA LEU A 413 17.75 7.51 -21.27
C LEU A 413 16.32 7.95 -20.90
N GLU A 414 15.38 7.02 -20.76
CA GLU A 414 14.01 7.32 -20.32
C GLU A 414 14.00 8.01 -18.94
N ASN A 415 14.81 7.53 -18.00
CA ASN A 415 14.94 8.16 -16.68
C ASN A 415 15.48 9.60 -16.78
N ALA A 416 16.49 9.83 -17.61
CA ALA A 416 17.07 11.17 -17.81
C ALA A 416 16.06 12.12 -18.48
N ILE A 417 15.33 11.64 -19.49
CA ILE A 417 14.30 12.42 -20.19
C ILE A 417 13.13 12.76 -19.24
N ARG A 418 12.71 11.84 -18.36
CA ARG A 418 11.67 12.12 -17.36
C ARG A 418 12.05 13.22 -16.36
N GLN A 419 13.34 13.49 -16.17
CA GLN A 419 13.79 14.59 -15.31
C GLN A 419 13.65 15.97 -15.98
N ILE A 420 13.41 16.03 -17.28
CA ILE A 420 13.13 17.30 -17.97
C ILE A 420 11.85 17.89 -17.38
N ARG A 421 11.92 19.16 -17.02
CA ARG A 421 10.79 19.92 -16.46
C ARG A 421 9.59 19.82 -17.41
N GLY A 422 8.44 19.40 -16.88
CA GLY A 422 7.19 19.33 -17.62
C GLY A 422 6.93 17.97 -18.29
N VAL A 423 7.87 17.05 -18.33
CA VAL A 423 7.65 15.69 -18.83
C VAL A 423 6.86 14.88 -17.78
N ASP A 424 5.77 14.26 -18.21
CA ASP A 424 4.95 13.34 -17.43
C ASP A 424 5.34 11.89 -17.72
N ASP A 425 5.43 11.54 -19.01
CA ASP A 425 5.79 10.18 -19.44
C ASP A 425 6.69 10.22 -20.70
N VAL A 426 7.47 9.16 -20.88
CA VAL A 426 8.34 8.99 -22.06
C VAL A 426 8.47 7.53 -22.41
N ALA A 427 8.50 7.24 -23.68
CA ALA A 427 8.88 5.92 -24.17
C ALA A 427 9.85 6.04 -25.34
N LEU A 428 10.89 5.22 -25.28
CA LEU A 428 11.88 5.08 -26.36
C LEU A 428 11.71 3.75 -27.05
N VAL A 429 11.71 3.78 -28.38
CA VAL A 429 11.71 2.57 -29.23
C VAL A 429 12.90 2.64 -30.15
N ARG A 430 13.66 1.55 -30.24
CA ARG A 430 14.79 1.47 -31.15
C ARG A 430 14.30 1.51 -32.59
N SER A 431 14.91 2.37 -33.41
CA SER A 431 14.63 2.39 -34.86
C SER A 431 15.11 1.11 -35.51
N THR A 432 14.30 0.56 -36.40
CA THR A 432 14.63 -0.62 -37.22
C THR A 432 15.39 -0.27 -38.51
N ALA A 433 15.62 1.03 -38.77
CA ALA A 433 16.33 1.48 -39.94
C ALA A 433 17.81 1.04 -39.91
N PRO A 434 18.39 0.59 -41.01
CA PRO A 434 19.80 0.25 -41.11
C PRO A 434 20.67 1.49 -40.85
N GLY A 435 21.70 1.38 -40.01
CA GLY A 435 22.59 2.49 -39.68
C GLY A 435 23.01 2.50 -38.21
N PRO A 436 23.58 3.60 -37.70
CA PRO A 436 23.95 3.75 -36.32
C PRO A 436 22.72 3.62 -35.39
N VAL A 437 22.94 3.24 -34.13
CA VAL A 437 21.87 3.06 -33.15
C VAL A 437 21.04 4.35 -33.05
N ALA A 438 19.77 4.25 -33.42
CA ALA A 438 18.83 5.35 -33.40
C ALA A 438 17.56 5.00 -32.62
N VAL A 439 16.92 5.99 -32.03
CA VAL A 439 15.69 5.84 -31.26
C VAL A 439 14.59 6.78 -31.73
N HIS A 440 13.36 6.29 -31.72
CA HIS A 440 12.17 7.11 -31.76
C HIS A 440 11.77 7.45 -30.31
N CYS A 441 11.51 8.72 -30.03
CA CYS A 441 11.13 9.22 -28.72
C CYS A 441 9.72 9.78 -28.75
N ALA A 442 8.85 9.26 -27.90
CA ALA A 442 7.55 9.84 -27.61
C ALA A 442 7.55 10.40 -26.19
N VAL A 443 7.06 11.62 -26.02
CA VAL A 443 6.97 12.29 -24.72
C VAL A 443 5.54 12.74 -24.48
N VAL A 444 5.05 12.55 -23.25
CA VAL A 444 3.80 13.11 -22.73
C VAL A 444 4.16 14.24 -21.78
N LEU A 445 3.54 15.39 -21.95
CA LEU A 445 3.75 16.54 -21.07
C LEU A 445 2.69 16.58 -19.97
N LYS A 446 3.06 17.09 -18.80
CA LYS A 446 2.11 17.36 -17.70
C LYS A 446 1.13 18.44 -18.17
N ALA A 447 -0.15 18.24 -17.93
CA ALA A 447 -1.21 19.19 -18.30
C ALA A 447 -1.00 20.62 -17.75
N SER A 448 -0.22 20.76 -16.67
CA SER A 448 0.13 22.04 -16.05
C SER A 448 1.45 22.65 -16.57
N ALA A 449 2.14 21.98 -17.49
CA ALA A 449 3.46 22.40 -17.94
C ALA A 449 3.37 23.37 -19.13
N ALA A 450 3.67 24.65 -18.90
CA ALA A 450 3.89 25.64 -19.96
C ALA A 450 5.35 25.56 -20.47
N VAL A 451 5.77 24.38 -21.00
CA VAL A 451 7.12 24.20 -21.56
C VAL A 451 6.98 24.05 -23.05
N PRO A 452 7.72 24.84 -23.85
CA PRO A 452 7.69 24.74 -25.32
C PRO A 452 8.19 23.37 -25.81
N ALA A 453 7.48 22.76 -26.75
CA ALA A 453 7.86 21.49 -27.37
C ALA A 453 9.30 21.47 -27.89
N ALA A 454 9.73 22.57 -28.49
CA ALA A 454 11.08 22.74 -29.04
C ALA A 454 12.17 22.67 -27.94
N GLU A 455 11.90 23.20 -26.73
CA GLU A 455 12.82 23.10 -25.60
C GLU A 455 12.97 21.66 -25.11
N VAL A 456 11.85 20.93 -24.99
CA VAL A 456 11.86 19.51 -24.60
C VAL A 456 12.60 18.68 -25.65
N GLN A 457 12.33 18.90 -26.95
CA GLN A 457 13.02 18.22 -28.06
C GLN A 457 14.52 18.48 -28.06
N ALA A 458 14.93 19.70 -27.82
CA ALA A 458 16.36 20.08 -27.77
C ALA A 458 17.08 19.35 -26.63
N ARG A 459 16.46 19.30 -25.42
CA ARG A 459 17.01 18.62 -24.26
C ARG A 459 17.03 17.09 -24.45
N VAL A 460 15.98 16.51 -25.04
CA VAL A 460 15.96 15.08 -25.40
C VAL A 460 17.11 14.79 -26.38
N GLY A 461 17.28 15.60 -27.41
CA GLY A 461 18.37 15.47 -28.39
C GLY A 461 19.77 15.57 -27.76
N GLU A 462 19.92 16.39 -26.71
CA GLU A 462 21.16 16.49 -25.95
C GLU A 462 21.45 15.23 -25.14
N ILE A 463 20.43 14.73 -24.40
CA ILE A 463 20.53 13.51 -23.57
C ILE A 463 20.89 12.31 -24.44
N VAL A 464 20.17 12.13 -25.56
CA VAL A 464 20.37 10.97 -26.44
C VAL A 464 21.76 11.01 -27.10
N ARG A 465 22.25 12.19 -27.51
CA ARG A 465 23.61 12.37 -28.10
C ARG A 465 24.73 12.09 -27.12
N ARG A 466 24.58 12.40 -25.81
CA ARG A 466 25.56 12.08 -24.78
C ARG A 466 25.83 10.58 -24.70
N GLU A 467 24.80 9.76 -24.91
CA GLU A 467 24.90 8.29 -24.92
C GLU A 467 25.25 7.71 -26.31
N ARG A 468 25.70 8.54 -27.25
CA ARG A 468 26.07 8.18 -28.63
C ARG A 468 24.93 7.51 -29.41
N VAL A 469 23.70 7.90 -29.15
CA VAL A 469 22.49 7.44 -29.81
C VAL A 469 21.94 8.55 -30.71
N ALA A 470 21.46 8.20 -31.89
CA ALA A 470 20.80 9.15 -32.75
C ALA A 470 19.31 9.26 -32.41
N LEU A 471 18.77 10.47 -32.37
CA LEU A 471 17.34 10.70 -32.25
C LEU A 471 16.73 10.65 -33.65
N ALA A 472 16.11 9.53 -34.01
CA ALA A 472 15.52 9.36 -35.35
C ALA A 472 14.23 10.17 -35.49
N ARG A 473 13.38 10.19 -34.44
CA ARG A 473 12.15 11.02 -34.39
C ARG A 473 11.85 11.41 -32.97
N PHE A 474 11.20 12.56 -32.77
CA PHE A 474 10.65 13.05 -31.52
C PHE A 474 9.21 13.51 -31.77
N GLU A 475 8.29 13.05 -30.92
CA GLU A 475 6.89 13.45 -31.00
C GLU A 475 6.30 13.63 -29.60
N LEU A 476 5.42 14.63 -29.46
CA LEU A 476 4.57 14.80 -28.29
C LEU A 476 3.28 14.02 -28.51
N LEU A 477 2.94 13.18 -27.56
CA LEU A 477 1.69 12.40 -27.56
C LEU A 477 0.85 12.77 -26.33
N ASP A 478 -0.46 12.59 -26.44
CA ASP A 478 -1.37 12.74 -25.31
C ASP A 478 -1.19 11.59 -24.29
N GLN A 479 -0.84 10.40 -24.79
CA GLN A 479 -0.55 9.22 -23.97
C GLN A 479 0.35 8.23 -24.70
N ILE A 480 1.15 7.49 -23.94
CA ILE A 480 1.93 6.35 -24.46
C ILE A 480 1.00 5.15 -24.56
N PRO A 481 0.99 4.41 -25.71
CA PRO A 481 0.18 3.21 -25.83
C PRO A 481 0.77 2.05 -25.01
N TYR A 482 0.11 1.74 -23.89
CA TYR A 482 0.47 0.61 -23.04
C TYR A 482 -0.47 -0.58 -23.24
N SER A 483 0.04 -1.78 -23.08
CA SER A 483 -0.80 -2.96 -22.89
C SER A 483 -1.44 -2.94 -21.49
N PRO A 484 -2.51 -3.71 -21.22
CA PRO A 484 -3.08 -3.84 -19.88
C PRO A 484 -2.09 -4.33 -18.81
N SER A 485 -1.00 -4.95 -19.22
CA SER A 485 0.12 -5.31 -18.36
C SER A 485 1.16 -4.20 -18.20
N GLY A 486 0.90 -3.00 -18.75
CA GLY A 486 1.76 -1.84 -18.64
C GLY A 486 3.00 -1.84 -19.55
N LYS A 487 3.10 -2.74 -20.56
CA LYS A 487 4.20 -2.73 -21.51
C LYS A 487 3.89 -1.81 -22.68
N VAL A 488 4.89 -1.04 -23.15
CA VAL A 488 4.77 -0.22 -24.35
C VAL A 488 4.46 -1.12 -25.56
N ARG A 489 3.42 -0.78 -26.30
CA ARG A 489 3.09 -1.43 -27.56
C ARG A 489 3.92 -0.78 -28.67
N ALA A 490 5.13 -1.32 -28.90
CA ALA A 490 6.12 -0.70 -29.74
C ALA A 490 5.60 -0.37 -31.16
N ALA A 491 4.87 -1.29 -31.80
CA ALA A 491 4.31 -1.07 -33.15
C ALA A 491 3.21 0.03 -33.17
N GLU A 492 2.38 0.07 -32.12
CA GLU A 492 1.36 1.14 -31.99
C GLU A 492 2.02 2.50 -31.69
N LEU A 493 3.08 2.49 -30.86
CA LEU A 493 3.84 3.69 -30.55
C LEU A 493 4.55 4.23 -31.80
N GLU A 494 5.21 3.37 -32.56
CA GLU A 494 5.85 3.73 -33.82
C GLU A 494 4.83 4.31 -34.82
N THR A 495 3.67 3.67 -34.95
CA THR A 495 2.57 4.17 -35.77
C THR A 495 2.05 5.53 -35.29
N ALA A 496 1.92 5.73 -33.97
CA ALA A 496 1.48 7.00 -33.38
C ALA A 496 2.50 8.12 -33.66
N ILE A 497 3.80 7.84 -33.53
CA ILE A 497 4.89 8.77 -33.83
C ILE A 497 4.88 9.15 -35.33
N LEU A 498 4.67 8.18 -36.24
CA LEU A 498 4.61 8.43 -37.67
C LEU A 498 3.42 9.30 -38.04
N ARG A 499 2.22 9.02 -37.49
CA ARG A 499 0.99 9.80 -37.75
C ARG A 499 1.03 11.21 -37.18
N ALA A 500 1.64 11.40 -36.01
CA ALA A 500 1.78 12.71 -35.38
C ALA A 500 2.70 13.61 -36.24
N GLY A 501 3.81 13.08 -36.77
CA GLY A 501 4.69 13.79 -37.68
C GLY A 501 4.03 14.19 -39.00
N GLU A 502 3.15 13.32 -39.58
CA GLU A 502 2.37 13.67 -40.78
C GLU A 502 1.34 14.78 -40.54
N ARG A 503 0.72 14.82 -39.37
CA ARG A 503 -0.20 15.91 -38.97
C ARG A 503 0.53 17.23 -38.78
N ALA A 504 1.71 17.20 -38.18
CA ALA A 504 2.54 18.40 -38.03
C ALA A 504 2.98 18.95 -39.39
N ALA A 505 3.34 18.08 -40.37
CA ALA A 505 3.72 18.48 -41.73
C ALA A 505 2.53 19.08 -42.54
N ARG A 506 1.30 18.58 -42.34
CA ARG A 506 0.09 19.14 -42.96
C ARG A 506 -0.40 20.43 -42.32
N GLY A 507 -0.17 20.62 -41.02
CA GLY A 507 -0.60 21.81 -40.26
C GLY A 507 0.25 23.07 -40.50
N THR A 508 1.40 22.97 -41.18
CA THR A 508 2.22 24.10 -41.59
C THR A 508 1.71 24.82 -42.84
N ASP A 509 0.87 24.18 -43.67
CA ASP A 509 0.31 24.82 -44.88
C ASP A 509 -0.99 25.62 -44.62
N GLU A 510 -1.67 25.43 -43.48
CA GLU A 510 -2.95 26.14 -43.21
C GLU A 510 -2.82 27.38 -42.30
N ARG A 511 -1.66 27.73 -41.79
CA ARG A 511 -1.46 28.87 -40.86
C ARG A 511 -1.00 30.19 -41.50
N THR A 512 -1.02 30.28 -42.85
CA THR A 512 -0.70 31.55 -43.54
C THR A 512 -1.93 32.34 -44.01
N ALA A 513 -3.15 31.98 -43.57
CA ALA A 513 -4.32 32.81 -43.88
C ALA A 513 -5.23 33.00 -42.63
N GLY A 514 -5.30 34.26 -42.12
CA GLY A 514 -6.48 34.75 -41.39
C GLY A 514 -6.27 35.15 -39.92
N GLY A 515 -6.09 36.36 -39.73
CA GLY A 515 -6.30 37.43 -38.83
C GLY A 515 -7.11 37.27 -37.53
N THR A 516 -6.56 37.92 -36.52
CA THR A 516 -7.17 38.72 -35.43
C THR A 516 -8.47 38.27 -34.74
N ALA A 517 -8.39 37.92 -33.47
CA ALA A 517 -9.40 38.25 -32.45
C ALA A 517 -8.78 38.33 -31.05
N ARG A 518 -8.99 39.44 -30.37
CA ARG A 518 -8.65 39.74 -28.98
C ARG A 518 -9.58 38.95 -28.06
N GLY A 519 -9.05 38.26 -27.05
CA GLY A 519 -9.76 37.66 -25.96
C GLY A 519 -9.00 37.77 -24.65
N THR A 520 -9.63 38.34 -23.65
CA THR A 520 -9.19 38.74 -22.33
C THR A 520 -8.61 37.58 -21.52
N ALA A 521 -7.51 37.83 -20.84
CA ALA A 521 -6.80 36.92 -19.94
C ALA A 521 -7.55 36.69 -18.60
N PRO A 522 -7.60 35.46 -18.08
CA PRO A 522 -8.01 35.23 -16.69
C PRO A 522 -6.85 35.40 -15.68
N PRO A 523 -7.13 35.68 -14.42
CA PRO A 523 -6.14 36.12 -13.44
C PRO A 523 -5.16 35.01 -13.06
N ARG A 524 -3.91 35.38 -12.85
CA ARG A 524 -2.80 34.51 -12.44
C ARG A 524 -3.05 33.94 -11.04
N PRO A 525 -2.89 32.61 -10.80
CA PRO A 525 -2.76 32.07 -9.46
C PRO A 525 -1.33 32.31 -8.94
N ALA A 526 -1.27 32.54 -7.62
CA ALA A 526 -0.05 32.86 -6.88
C ALA A 526 0.97 31.71 -6.94
N ARG A 527 2.27 32.08 -6.98
CA ARG A 527 3.42 31.17 -7.00
C ARG A 527 3.44 30.27 -5.74
N PRO A 528 3.65 28.95 -5.82
CA PRO A 528 3.99 28.16 -4.65
C PRO A 528 5.49 28.28 -4.36
N GLY A 529 5.80 28.66 -3.12
CA GLY A 529 7.16 28.66 -2.56
C GLY A 529 7.80 27.27 -2.53
N GLY A 530 9.12 27.22 -2.47
CA GLY A 530 9.97 26.07 -2.74
C GLY A 530 9.75 24.85 -1.83
N LYS A 531 10.14 23.67 -2.32
CA LYS A 531 10.01 22.36 -1.64
C LYS A 531 10.76 22.26 -0.29
N ALA A 532 11.77 23.07 -0.05
CA ALA A 532 12.46 23.20 1.25
C ALA A 532 11.56 23.83 2.31
N ASP A 533 10.70 24.78 1.92
CA ASP A 533 9.82 25.49 2.83
C ASP A 533 8.72 24.60 3.43
N GLY A 534 8.24 23.61 2.69
CA GLY A 534 7.22 22.67 3.16
C GLY A 534 7.70 21.70 4.24
N VAL A 535 8.93 21.22 4.14
CA VAL A 535 9.53 20.34 5.15
C VAL A 535 9.82 21.12 6.43
N LEU A 536 10.40 22.31 6.29
CA LEU A 536 10.70 23.20 7.42
C LEU A 536 9.41 23.61 8.15
N LEU A 537 8.37 23.97 7.40
CA LEU A 537 7.05 24.25 7.95
C LEU A 537 6.47 23.05 8.72
N GLY A 538 6.59 21.83 8.18
CA GLY A 538 6.14 20.60 8.84
C GLY A 538 6.88 20.36 10.15
N ILE A 539 8.19 20.56 10.20
CA ILE A 539 9.02 20.48 11.41
C ILE A 539 8.56 21.54 12.43
N ALA A 540 8.41 22.77 11.99
CA ALA A 540 7.99 23.88 12.86
C ALA A 540 6.60 23.65 13.48
N LEU A 541 5.63 23.16 12.68
CA LEU A 541 4.28 22.86 13.14
C LEU A 541 4.24 21.71 14.14
N LEU A 542 5.02 20.65 13.93
CA LEU A 542 5.08 19.52 14.86
C LEU A 542 5.84 19.88 16.14
N ALA A 543 6.90 20.66 16.03
CA ALA A 543 7.56 21.23 17.22
C ALA A 543 6.63 22.14 18.01
N LEU A 544 5.90 23.02 17.35
CA LEU A 544 4.88 23.86 17.96
C LEU A 544 3.82 23.04 18.69
N THR A 545 3.35 21.95 18.10
CA THR A 545 2.42 21.01 18.74
C THR A 545 3.01 20.42 20.02
N ALA A 546 4.24 19.91 19.95
CA ALA A 546 4.90 19.26 21.08
C ALA A 546 5.16 20.25 22.24
N ILE A 547 5.56 21.48 21.90
CA ILE A 547 5.74 22.57 22.87
C ILE A 547 4.39 22.93 23.49
N SER A 548 3.35 23.09 22.68
CA SER A 548 1.99 23.42 23.14
C SER A 548 1.44 22.34 24.08
N TRP A 549 1.64 21.07 23.77
CA TRP A 549 1.20 19.97 24.65
C TRP A 549 2.10 19.81 25.89
N GLY A 550 3.40 20.06 25.77
CA GLY A 550 4.30 20.08 26.93
C GLY A 550 3.96 21.17 27.93
N GLY A 551 3.61 22.37 27.42
CA GLY A 551 3.15 23.50 28.26
C GLY A 551 1.76 23.29 28.86
N MET A 552 0.94 22.38 28.33
CA MET A 552 -0.41 22.14 28.82
C MET A 552 -0.43 21.73 30.31
N PHE A 553 0.50 20.88 30.74
CA PHE A 553 0.53 20.35 32.12
C PHE A 553 0.88 21.40 33.14
N PRO A 554 1.95 22.22 32.99
CA PRO A 554 2.22 23.34 33.93
C PRO A 554 1.07 24.34 33.97
N VAL A 555 0.51 24.72 32.82
CA VAL A 555 -0.60 25.69 32.77
C VAL A 555 -1.88 25.12 33.38
N ALA A 556 -2.23 23.87 33.10
CA ALA A 556 -3.37 23.23 33.73
C ALA A 556 -3.17 23.10 35.23
N LYS A 557 -1.96 22.79 35.70
CA LYS A 557 -1.65 22.72 37.13
C LYS A 557 -1.85 24.06 37.84
N ALA A 558 -1.49 25.18 37.19
CA ALA A 558 -1.74 26.52 37.71
C ALA A 558 -3.25 26.80 37.83
N ALA A 559 -4.03 26.50 36.80
CA ALA A 559 -5.48 26.67 36.82
C ALA A 559 -6.17 25.78 37.86
N LEU A 560 -5.69 24.55 38.07
CA LEU A 560 -6.22 23.58 39.04
C LEU A 560 -6.00 24.01 40.51
N ALA A 561 -5.19 25.01 40.76
CA ALA A 561 -5.09 25.62 42.10
C ALA A 561 -6.36 26.43 42.49
N SER A 562 -7.15 26.84 41.48
CA SER A 562 -8.33 27.70 41.71
C SER A 562 -9.63 27.05 41.20
N ILE A 563 -9.58 26.20 40.18
CA ILE A 563 -10.74 25.52 39.59
C ILE A 563 -10.50 24.00 39.64
N ASP A 564 -11.52 23.22 39.98
CA ASP A 564 -11.45 21.77 39.98
C ASP A 564 -11.32 21.21 38.55
N GLY A 565 -10.87 19.94 38.43
CA GLY A 565 -10.58 19.30 37.17
C GLY A 565 -11.80 19.06 36.25
N PHE A 566 -13.01 18.98 36.84
CA PHE A 566 -14.25 18.77 36.08
C PHE A 566 -14.66 20.06 35.37
N HIS A 567 -14.76 21.17 36.12
CA HIS A 567 -15.12 22.48 35.55
C HIS A 567 -14.04 23.01 34.62
N LEU A 568 -12.76 22.77 34.90
CA LEU A 568 -11.67 23.12 33.98
C LEU A 568 -11.78 22.34 32.65
N THR A 569 -12.13 21.05 32.72
CA THR A 569 -12.38 20.24 31.54
C THR A 569 -13.59 20.72 30.74
N LEU A 570 -14.68 21.09 31.44
CA LEU A 570 -15.88 21.65 30.84
C LEU A 570 -15.61 22.94 30.09
N LEU A 571 -14.91 23.90 30.72
CA LEU A 571 -14.51 25.14 30.07
C LEU A 571 -13.61 24.93 28.88
N ARG A 572 -12.62 24.04 29.01
CA ARG A 572 -11.69 23.73 27.93
C ARG A 572 -12.40 23.15 26.68
N TYR A 573 -13.13 22.07 26.84
CA TYR A 573 -13.72 21.39 25.68
C TYR A 573 -15.09 21.90 25.28
N GLY A 574 -15.82 22.56 26.19
CA GLY A 574 -17.00 23.31 25.82
C GLY A 574 -16.66 24.41 24.81
N LEU A 575 -15.68 25.25 25.12
CA LEU A 575 -15.23 26.34 24.24
C LEU A 575 -14.51 25.79 22.99
N ALA A 576 -13.62 24.81 23.16
CA ALA A 576 -12.89 24.22 22.00
C ALA A 576 -13.83 23.53 21.01
N SER A 577 -14.89 22.86 21.49
CA SER A 577 -15.87 22.20 20.60
C SER A 577 -16.64 23.23 19.78
N ILE A 578 -17.04 24.34 20.35
CA ILE A 578 -17.71 25.44 19.61
C ILE A 578 -16.80 25.95 18.50
N ILE A 579 -15.53 26.22 18.81
CA ILE A 579 -14.54 26.68 17.83
C ILE A 579 -14.32 25.64 16.74
N LEU A 580 -14.12 24.38 17.10
CA LEU A 580 -13.89 23.28 16.14
C LEU A 580 -15.10 23.04 15.23
N LEU A 581 -16.34 23.12 15.76
CA LEU A 581 -17.56 23.05 14.97
C LEU A 581 -17.69 24.23 14.00
N GLY A 582 -17.34 25.46 14.46
CA GLY A 582 -17.31 26.64 13.59
C GLY A 582 -16.30 26.49 12.45
N ILE A 583 -15.13 25.96 12.74
CA ILE A 583 -14.12 25.67 11.71
C ILE A 583 -14.60 24.59 10.76
N LEU A 584 -15.23 23.51 11.28
CA LEU A 584 -15.81 22.45 10.46
C LEU A 584 -16.87 23.00 9.50
N ALA A 585 -17.77 23.85 10.00
CA ALA A 585 -18.79 24.51 9.19
C ALA A 585 -18.18 25.35 8.05
N LYS A 586 -17.08 26.09 8.36
CA LYS A 586 -16.40 26.96 7.39
C LYS A 586 -15.59 26.19 6.36
N VAL A 587 -14.93 25.09 6.75
CA VAL A 587 -13.98 24.35 5.91
C VAL A 587 -14.68 23.26 5.10
N GLU A 588 -15.62 22.51 5.69
CA GLU A 588 -16.27 21.35 5.08
C GLU A 588 -17.79 21.53 4.87
N GLY A 589 -18.33 22.64 5.34
CA GLY A 589 -19.74 22.99 5.19
C GLY A 589 -20.67 22.25 6.14
N LEU A 590 -21.96 22.68 6.15
CA LEU A 590 -22.95 22.13 7.10
C LEU A 590 -23.28 20.65 6.89
N ARG A 591 -23.04 20.10 5.70
CA ARG A 591 -23.23 18.67 5.43
C ARG A 591 -22.27 17.79 6.24
N ALA A 592 -21.14 18.31 6.68
CA ALA A 592 -20.19 17.58 7.51
C ALA A 592 -20.72 17.28 8.93
N PHE A 593 -21.79 17.91 9.35
CA PHE A 593 -22.41 17.65 10.66
C PHE A 593 -23.29 16.39 10.68
N ALA A 594 -23.60 15.80 9.55
CA ALA A 594 -24.35 14.56 9.50
C ALA A 594 -23.58 13.43 10.20
N LEU A 595 -24.18 12.82 11.22
CA LEU A 595 -23.53 11.74 11.99
C LEU A 595 -23.52 10.41 11.21
N GLU A 596 -24.28 10.32 10.14
CA GLU A 596 -24.50 9.11 9.34
C GLU A 596 -24.88 7.95 10.29
N SER A 597 -24.39 6.75 10.15
CA SER A 597 -24.66 5.65 11.10
C SER A 597 -23.67 5.60 12.30
N HIS A 598 -22.86 6.67 12.53
CA HIS A 598 -21.69 6.62 13.40
C HIS A 598 -21.89 7.31 14.76
N GLY A 599 -23.08 7.83 15.05
CA GLY A 599 -23.34 8.64 16.25
C GLY A 599 -22.94 7.95 17.56
N GLY A 600 -23.33 6.67 17.75
CA GLY A 600 -22.96 5.92 18.97
C GLY A 600 -21.45 5.66 19.10
N LYS A 601 -20.75 5.37 18.00
CA LYS A 601 -19.29 5.22 18.00
C LYS A 601 -18.58 6.52 18.34
N LEU A 602 -19.02 7.62 17.74
CA LEU A 602 -18.46 8.94 17.99
C LEU A 602 -18.70 9.41 19.42
N PHE A 603 -19.88 9.13 19.98
CA PHE A 603 -20.19 9.39 21.39
C PHE A 603 -19.27 8.61 22.30
N PHE A 604 -19.10 7.30 22.10
CA PHE A 604 -18.21 6.46 22.88
C PHE A 604 -16.75 6.92 22.79
N TYR A 605 -16.22 7.08 21.60
CA TYR A 605 -14.83 7.50 21.41
C TYR A 605 -14.61 8.94 21.85
N GLY A 606 -15.56 9.83 21.60
CA GLY A 606 -15.53 11.19 22.08
C GLY A 606 -15.54 11.27 23.62
N SER A 607 -16.37 10.45 24.27
CA SER A 607 -16.39 10.30 25.72
C SER A 607 -15.04 9.80 26.27
N MET A 608 -14.43 8.79 25.63
CA MET A 608 -13.10 8.32 26.02
C MET A 608 -12.03 9.40 25.81
N GLY A 609 -11.99 10.05 24.63
CA GLY A 609 -10.93 10.99 24.28
C GLY A 609 -11.01 12.33 24.99
N PHE A 610 -12.19 12.87 25.15
CA PHE A 610 -12.35 14.23 25.68
C PHE A 610 -12.80 14.26 27.13
N ALA A 611 -13.77 13.44 27.51
CA ALA A 611 -14.22 13.35 28.91
C ALA A 611 -13.26 12.49 29.75
N GLY A 612 -13.09 11.22 29.36
CA GLY A 612 -12.27 10.26 30.09
C GLY A 612 -10.83 10.73 30.25
N PHE A 613 -10.18 11.11 29.13
CA PHE A 613 -8.82 11.63 29.20
C PHE A 613 -8.72 12.85 30.12
N SER A 614 -9.51 13.91 29.88
CA SER A 614 -9.26 15.18 30.52
C SER A 614 -9.71 15.20 31.98
N ILE A 615 -10.85 14.59 32.30
CA ILE A 615 -11.31 14.53 33.71
C ILE A 615 -10.30 13.72 34.53
N LEU A 616 -9.95 12.52 34.10
CA LEU A 616 -8.99 11.66 34.81
C LEU A 616 -7.61 12.33 34.93
N ALA A 617 -7.11 12.89 33.82
CA ALA A 617 -5.81 13.54 33.79
C ALA A 617 -5.80 14.80 34.67
N PHE A 618 -6.83 15.63 34.69
CA PHE A 618 -6.87 16.89 35.47
C PHE A 618 -7.19 16.65 36.95
N VAL A 619 -8.07 15.69 37.26
CA VAL A 619 -8.30 15.25 38.64
C VAL A 619 -7.02 14.66 39.24
N GLY A 620 -6.33 13.81 38.47
CA GLY A 620 -5.02 13.29 38.87
C GLY A 620 -3.99 14.40 39.01
N LEU A 621 -3.89 15.31 38.02
CA LEU A 621 -2.93 16.40 38.02
C LEU A 621 -3.16 17.41 39.17
N ALA A 622 -4.39 17.59 39.66
CA ALA A 622 -4.67 18.43 40.82
C ALA A 622 -3.84 18.03 42.04
N ASN A 623 -3.61 16.73 42.22
CA ASN A 623 -2.84 16.16 43.34
C ASN A 623 -1.49 15.53 42.91
N SER A 624 -1.07 15.71 41.64
CA SER A 624 0.20 15.27 41.09
C SER A 624 1.04 16.46 40.59
N LYS A 625 2.18 16.20 39.98
CA LYS A 625 3.06 17.21 39.38
C LYS A 625 2.91 17.26 37.87
N ALA A 626 3.15 18.45 37.30
CA ALA A 626 3.04 18.68 35.86
C ALA A 626 3.98 17.73 35.04
N GLU A 627 5.17 17.50 35.55
CA GLU A 627 6.18 16.66 34.90
C GLU A 627 5.77 15.16 34.91
N HIS A 628 5.13 14.68 36.00
CA HIS A 628 4.59 13.32 36.06
C HIS A 628 3.54 13.16 34.96
N GLY A 629 2.63 14.12 34.82
CA GLY A 629 1.63 14.12 33.76
C GLY A 629 2.27 14.04 32.37
N ALA A 630 3.27 14.87 32.08
CA ALA A 630 3.95 14.90 30.80
C ALA A 630 4.70 13.59 30.48
N ILE A 631 5.37 12.97 31.49
CA ILE A 631 6.07 11.69 31.31
C ILE A 631 5.07 10.53 31.11
N ILE A 632 3.99 10.48 31.88
CA ILE A 632 2.96 9.45 31.74
C ILE A 632 2.30 9.55 30.37
N MET A 633 2.04 10.75 29.87
CA MET A 633 1.52 10.96 28.52
C MET A 633 2.48 10.50 27.44
N ALA A 634 3.78 10.61 27.66
CA ALA A 634 4.79 10.10 26.72
C ALA A 634 4.75 8.57 26.56
N LEU A 635 4.13 7.82 27.49
CA LEU A 635 3.90 6.38 27.38
C LEU A 635 2.84 5.99 26.33
N MET A 636 2.08 6.93 25.77
CA MET A 636 1.00 6.64 24.83
C MET A 636 1.38 5.69 23.68
N PRO A 637 2.56 5.78 23.02
CA PRO A 637 2.95 4.81 22.00
C PRO A 637 3.06 3.38 22.55
N LEU A 638 3.53 3.22 23.78
CA LEU A 638 3.66 1.92 24.44
C LEU A 638 2.31 1.39 24.90
N ILE A 639 1.43 2.27 25.44
CA ILE A 639 0.03 1.95 25.76
C ILE A 639 -0.70 1.51 24.48
N THR A 640 -0.47 2.19 23.36
CA THR A 640 -1.03 1.82 22.04
C THR A 640 -0.61 0.41 21.63
N ALA A 641 0.66 0.04 21.82
CA ALA A 641 1.14 -1.31 21.52
C ALA A 641 0.45 -2.38 22.39
N LEU A 642 0.30 -2.12 23.70
CA LEU A 642 -0.38 -3.00 24.65
C LEU A 642 -1.87 -3.14 24.34
N LEU A 643 -2.58 -2.04 24.11
CA LEU A 643 -4.00 -2.06 23.75
C LEU A 643 -4.23 -2.74 22.39
N THR A 644 -3.35 -2.52 21.42
CA THR A 644 -3.43 -3.20 20.12
C THR A 644 -3.24 -4.72 20.31
N TRP A 645 -2.33 -5.13 21.19
CA TRP A 645 -2.18 -6.54 21.55
C TRP A 645 -3.44 -7.10 22.21
N ALA A 646 -3.99 -6.41 23.20
CA ALA A 646 -5.19 -6.84 23.92
C ALA A 646 -6.42 -6.93 23.00
N ILE A 647 -6.61 -5.96 22.09
CA ILE A 647 -7.81 -5.85 21.23
C ILE A 647 -7.68 -6.66 19.94
N LYS A 648 -6.49 -6.66 19.33
CA LYS A 648 -6.26 -7.25 17.99
C LYS A 648 -5.39 -8.51 18.02
N GLY A 649 -4.90 -8.95 19.18
CA GLY A 649 -4.03 -10.12 19.33
C GLY A 649 -2.61 -9.96 18.77
N VAL A 650 -2.23 -8.76 18.32
CA VAL A 650 -0.91 -8.49 17.72
C VAL A 650 0.12 -8.30 18.82
N LYS A 651 0.92 -9.32 19.11
CA LYS A 651 1.96 -9.29 20.15
C LYS A 651 3.07 -8.28 19.81
N PRO A 652 3.42 -7.37 20.74
CA PRO A 652 4.58 -6.51 20.58
C PRO A 652 5.87 -7.30 20.42
N GLY A 653 6.82 -6.79 19.64
CA GLY A 653 8.14 -7.40 19.51
C GLY A 653 8.92 -7.37 20.84
N ARG A 654 9.93 -8.24 20.97
CA ARG A 654 10.78 -8.33 22.20
C ARG A 654 11.39 -7.00 22.61
N VAL A 655 11.89 -6.22 21.64
CA VAL A 655 12.45 -4.88 21.90
C VAL A 655 11.38 -3.95 22.45
N THR A 656 10.18 -3.96 21.89
CA THR A 656 9.05 -3.16 22.38
C THR A 656 8.69 -3.53 23.83
N PHE A 657 8.69 -4.81 24.19
CA PHE A 657 8.49 -5.24 25.60
C PHE A 657 9.57 -4.73 26.55
N LEU A 658 10.82 -4.80 26.14
CA LEU A 658 11.94 -4.24 26.93
C LEU A 658 11.80 -2.72 27.10
N CYS A 659 11.41 -2.02 26.04
CA CYS A 659 11.17 -0.59 26.10
C CYS A 659 9.96 -0.25 27.01
N ILE A 660 8.90 -1.06 26.99
CA ILE A 660 7.76 -0.91 27.93
C ILE A 660 8.24 -1.07 29.36
N ALA A 661 8.99 -2.10 29.68
CA ALA A 661 9.54 -2.35 31.02
C ALA A 661 10.47 -1.20 31.47
N ALA A 662 11.40 -0.80 30.60
CA ALA A 662 12.31 0.30 30.87
C ALA A 662 11.58 1.64 31.12
N ALA A 663 10.57 1.94 30.29
CA ALA A 663 9.77 3.16 30.45
C ALA A 663 8.94 3.13 31.73
N LEU A 664 8.37 2.00 32.14
CA LEU A 664 7.64 1.86 33.40
C LEU A 664 8.56 2.05 34.60
N VAL A 665 9.78 1.49 34.58
CA VAL A 665 10.80 1.73 35.60
C VAL A 665 11.17 3.21 35.65
N GLY A 666 11.35 3.85 34.47
CA GLY A 666 11.63 5.27 34.38
C GLY A 666 10.54 6.14 35.02
N VAL A 667 9.27 5.85 34.70
CA VAL A 667 8.10 6.53 35.30
C VAL A 667 8.06 6.29 36.81
N ALA A 668 8.31 5.06 37.26
CA ALA A 668 8.36 4.76 38.69
C ALA A 668 9.45 5.58 39.43
N LEU A 669 10.64 5.72 38.84
CA LEU A 669 11.71 6.56 39.41
C LEU A 669 11.32 8.04 39.48
N VAL A 670 10.61 8.56 38.47
CA VAL A 670 10.12 9.97 38.51
C VAL A 670 9.06 10.15 39.58
N VAL A 671 8.08 9.25 39.64
CA VAL A 671 6.96 9.32 40.59
C VAL A 671 7.42 9.13 42.02
N THR A 672 8.27 8.15 42.31
CA THR A 672 8.75 7.82 43.65
C THR A 672 9.94 8.64 44.10
N ARG A 673 10.57 9.40 43.20
CA ARG A 673 11.86 10.10 43.44
C ARG A 673 12.96 9.18 43.96
N GLY A 674 12.91 7.91 43.57
CA GLY A 674 13.85 6.87 44.03
C GLY A 674 13.59 6.32 45.44
N SER A 675 12.51 6.71 46.09
CA SER A 675 12.14 6.21 47.43
C SER A 675 10.95 5.26 47.36
N LEU A 676 11.13 3.99 47.71
CA LEU A 676 10.08 2.97 47.72
C LEU A 676 8.99 3.29 48.79
N SER A 677 9.30 4.06 49.81
CA SER A 677 8.31 4.48 50.82
C SER A 677 7.23 5.39 50.26
N ALA A 678 7.48 6.04 49.10
CA ALA A 678 6.48 6.86 48.41
C ALA A 678 5.34 6.03 47.81
N LEU A 679 5.54 4.71 47.60
CA LEU A 679 4.48 3.81 47.08
C LEU A 679 3.37 3.51 48.11
N GLY A 680 3.64 3.70 49.44
CA GLY A 680 2.68 3.44 50.51
C GLY A 680 1.85 4.66 50.93
N GLY A 681 2.14 5.87 50.43
CA GLY A 681 1.62 7.13 50.95
C GLY A 681 0.44 7.78 50.23
N GLY A 682 -0.36 7.07 49.42
CA GLY A 682 -1.50 7.66 48.71
C GLY A 682 -1.11 8.51 47.49
N ALA A 683 0.18 8.74 47.25
CA ALA A 683 0.69 9.54 46.13
C ALA A 683 0.56 8.85 44.75
N LEU A 684 0.30 7.55 44.72
CA LEU A 684 0.24 6.77 43.48
C LEU A 684 -1.10 6.96 42.75
N LEU A 685 -2.21 7.13 43.45
CA LEU A 685 -3.54 7.23 42.85
C LEU A 685 -3.67 8.38 41.86
N PRO A 686 -3.19 9.61 42.13
CA PRO A 686 -3.20 10.69 41.17
C PRO A 686 -2.51 10.36 39.84
N ASP A 687 -1.34 9.71 39.90
CA ASP A 687 -0.57 9.34 38.71
C ASP A 687 -1.23 8.19 37.94
N LEU A 688 -1.89 7.25 38.63
CA LEU A 688 -2.71 6.21 38.02
C LEU A 688 -3.94 6.77 37.31
N LEU A 689 -4.56 7.83 37.84
CA LEU A 689 -5.64 8.53 37.11
C LEU A 689 -5.14 9.16 35.81
N ILE A 690 -3.96 9.79 35.83
CA ILE A 690 -3.34 10.35 34.62
C ILE A 690 -3.05 9.23 33.61
N LEU A 691 -2.54 8.08 34.05
CA LEU A 691 -2.28 6.92 33.21
C LEU A 691 -3.56 6.37 32.58
N ALA A 692 -4.64 6.26 33.37
CA ALA A 692 -5.96 5.85 32.88
C ALA A 692 -6.51 6.85 31.84
N GLY A 693 -6.30 8.15 32.10
CA GLY A 693 -6.59 9.20 31.12
C GLY A 693 -5.84 9.00 29.82
N ALA A 694 -4.51 8.76 29.90
CA ALA A 694 -3.68 8.49 28.70
C ALA A 694 -4.19 7.26 27.93
N ALA A 695 -4.59 6.20 28.62
CA ALA A 695 -5.17 5.00 28.00
C ALA A 695 -6.52 5.33 27.32
N SER A 696 -7.36 6.16 27.93
CA SER A 696 -8.63 6.64 27.34
C SER A 696 -8.40 7.42 26.04
N TRP A 697 -7.37 8.25 25.98
CA TRP A 697 -6.96 8.96 24.75
C TRP A 697 -6.49 8.00 23.66
N VAL A 698 -5.77 6.95 24.02
CA VAL A 698 -5.34 5.92 23.05
C VAL A 698 -6.54 5.19 22.46
N VAL A 699 -7.57 4.86 23.29
CA VAL A 699 -8.83 4.27 22.81
C VAL A 699 -9.50 5.19 21.78
N TYR A 700 -9.58 6.49 22.08
CA TYR A 700 -10.09 7.48 21.13
C TYR A 700 -9.32 7.51 19.82
N THR A 701 -7.99 7.51 19.90
CA THR A 701 -7.11 7.55 18.72
C THR A 701 -7.27 6.29 17.85
N LEU A 702 -7.36 5.11 18.47
CA LEU A 702 -7.62 3.86 17.77
C LEU A 702 -9.03 3.83 17.16
N GLY A 703 -9.98 4.51 17.81
CA GLY A 703 -11.36 4.66 17.34
C GLY A 703 -11.51 5.46 16.06
N ALA A 704 -10.60 6.37 15.75
CA ALA A 704 -10.60 7.14 14.50
C ALA A 704 -10.60 6.23 13.26
N ALA A 705 -9.96 5.06 13.35
CA ALA A 705 -9.95 4.07 12.29
C ALA A 705 -11.32 3.35 12.09
N SER A 706 -12.26 3.48 13.00
CA SER A 706 -13.60 2.86 12.92
C SER A 706 -14.64 3.70 12.18
N VAL A 707 -14.26 4.92 11.76
CA VAL A 707 -15.12 5.87 11.03
C VAL A 707 -14.44 6.22 9.70
N PRO A 708 -14.47 5.30 8.72
CA PRO A 708 -13.82 5.49 7.43
C PRO A 708 -14.47 6.62 6.63
N GLY A 709 -13.66 7.30 5.82
CA GLY A 709 -14.12 8.35 4.91
C GLY A 709 -14.30 9.74 5.53
N TRP A 710 -14.13 9.90 6.85
CA TRP A 710 -14.20 11.20 7.49
C TRP A 710 -12.84 11.90 7.54
N SER A 711 -12.85 13.21 7.40
CA SER A 711 -11.65 14.00 7.63
C SER A 711 -11.25 13.98 9.10
N ALA A 712 -9.97 14.20 9.40
CA ALA A 712 -9.51 14.33 10.78
C ALA A 712 -10.23 15.48 11.51
N LEU A 713 -10.56 16.57 10.80
CA LEU A 713 -11.31 17.70 11.35
C LEU A 713 -12.74 17.28 11.72
N ARG A 714 -13.45 16.61 10.82
CA ARG A 714 -14.83 16.15 11.04
C ARG A 714 -14.90 15.18 12.23
N TYR A 715 -14.01 14.17 12.25
CA TYR A 715 -13.94 13.23 13.36
C TYR A 715 -13.66 13.93 14.68
N THR A 716 -12.65 14.81 14.73
CA THR A 716 -12.27 15.52 15.96
C THR A 716 -13.38 16.47 16.43
N ALA A 717 -13.95 17.28 15.53
CA ALA A 717 -14.96 18.26 15.91
C ALA A 717 -16.24 17.60 16.43
N LEU A 718 -16.75 16.59 15.73
CA LEU A 718 -18.00 15.93 16.12
C LEU A 718 -17.83 15.03 17.34
N SER A 719 -16.71 14.32 17.46
CA SER A 719 -16.41 13.52 18.65
C SER A 719 -16.12 14.40 19.87
N ALA A 720 -15.49 15.58 19.71
CA ALA A 720 -15.31 16.54 20.79
C ALA A 720 -16.66 17.09 21.27
N ALA A 721 -17.54 17.46 20.37
CA ALA A 721 -18.88 17.94 20.70
C ALA A 721 -19.69 16.88 21.47
N LEU A 722 -19.69 15.62 20.97
CA LEU A 722 -20.39 14.52 21.64
C LEU A 722 -19.72 14.13 22.98
N GLY A 723 -18.39 14.17 23.06
CA GLY A 723 -17.65 13.98 24.30
C GLY A 723 -17.94 15.08 25.32
N THR A 724 -18.19 16.31 24.87
CA THR A 724 -18.57 17.43 25.73
C THR A 724 -19.93 17.17 26.40
N VAL A 725 -20.85 16.46 25.74
CA VAL A 725 -22.11 16.05 26.39
C VAL A 725 -21.82 15.18 27.62
N THR A 726 -20.89 14.24 27.52
CA THR A 726 -20.45 13.42 28.67
C THR A 726 -19.77 14.28 29.75
N ILE A 727 -18.95 15.26 29.36
CA ILE A 727 -18.31 16.18 30.30
C ILE A 727 -19.38 16.96 31.07
N VAL A 728 -20.37 17.52 30.37
CA VAL A 728 -21.49 18.24 31.01
C VAL A 728 -22.24 17.32 31.98
N ALA A 729 -22.59 16.12 31.56
CA ALA A 729 -23.33 15.16 32.39
C ALA A 729 -22.54 14.78 33.67
N VAL A 730 -21.26 14.44 33.53
CA VAL A 730 -20.39 14.01 34.65
C VAL A 730 -20.11 15.21 35.59
N THR A 731 -19.80 16.38 35.04
CA THR A 731 -19.58 17.60 35.87
C THR A 731 -20.86 18.01 36.58
N GLY A 732 -22.01 17.97 35.87
CA GLY A 732 -23.32 18.27 36.46
C GLY A 732 -23.68 17.34 37.60
N LEU A 733 -23.46 16.01 37.42
CA LEU A 733 -23.69 15.02 38.46
C LEU A 733 -22.78 15.25 39.67
N ALA A 734 -21.48 15.50 39.44
CA ALA A 734 -20.52 15.78 40.52
C ALA A 734 -20.89 17.07 41.30
N THR A 735 -21.41 18.08 40.59
CA THR A 735 -21.86 19.32 41.20
C THR A 735 -23.16 19.13 42.01
N THR A 736 -24.17 18.47 41.42
CA THR A 736 -25.46 18.23 42.11
C THR A 736 -25.35 17.28 43.30
N SER A 737 -24.38 16.39 43.30
CA SER A 737 -24.07 15.50 44.43
C SER A 737 -23.29 16.20 45.55
N GLY A 738 -22.88 17.45 45.36
CA GLY A 738 -22.05 18.18 46.32
C GLY A 738 -20.58 17.77 46.37
N PHE A 739 -20.14 16.95 45.39
CA PHE A 739 -18.74 16.49 45.30
C PHE A 739 -17.79 17.61 44.87
N ILE A 740 -18.27 18.53 44.05
CA ILE A 740 -17.57 19.75 43.61
C ILE A 740 -18.50 20.94 43.69
N THR A 741 -17.92 22.14 43.83
CA THR A 741 -18.66 23.41 43.89
C THR A 741 -18.48 24.17 42.58
N VAL A 742 -19.55 24.86 42.15
CA VAL A 742 -19.50 25.71 40.95
C VAL A 742 -18.51 26.84 41.19
N PRO A 743 -17.48 27.04 40.33
CA PRO A 743 -16.56 28.15 40.48
C PRO A 743 -17.27 29.49 40.27
N THR A 744 -16.93 30.48 41.07
CA THR A 744 -17.49 31.84 40.90
C THR A 744 -16.99 32.49 39.62
N PRO A 745 -17.71 33.46 39.06
CA PRO A 745 -17.22 34.19 37.87
C PRO A 745 -15.86 34.85 38.07
N GLU A 746 -15.60 35.35 39.31
CA GLU A 746 -14.30 35.93 39.67
C GLU A 746 -13.19 34.88 39.63
N THR A 747 -13.44 33.66 40.10
CA THR A 747 -12.48 32.54 40.04
C THR A 747 -12.18 32.16 38.61
N VAL A 748 -13.20 32.03 37.76
CA VAL A 748 -13.00 31.75 36.33
C VAL A 748 -12.21 32.88 35.66
N TRP A 749 -12.53 34.15 36.01
CA TRP A 749 -11.84 35.30 35.43
C TRP A 749 -10.38 35.39 35.86
N SER A 750 -10.06 34.96 37.09
CA SER A 750 -8.68 34.99 37.63
C SER A 750 -7.74 34.07 36.84
N VAL A 751 -8.23 32.95 36.28
CA VAL A 751 -7.48 31.96 35.48
C VAL A 751 -7.81 32.01 33.98
N ARG A 752 -8.34 33.15 33.50
CA ARG A 752 -8.71 33.32 32.07
C ARG A 752 -7.56 33.10 31.11
N GLY A 753 -6.32 33.45 31.52
CA GLY A 753 -5.12 33.25 30.72
C GLY A 753 -4.81 31.76 30.48
N GLU A 754 -4.88 30.98 31.52
CA GLU A 754 -4.71 29.54 31.53
C GLU A 754 -5.79 28.85 30.69
N ILE A 755 -7.05 29.25 30.88
CA ILE A 755 -8.17 28.74 30.06
C ILE A 755 -7.97 29.09 28.60
N ALA A 756 -7.61 30.33 28.27
CA ALA A 756 -7.35 30.75 26.91
C ALA A 756 -6.22 29.90 26.26
N TYR A 757 -5.13 29.63 26.99
CA TYR A 757 -4.05 28.76 26.53
C TYR A 757 -4.56 27.34 26.31
N LEU A 758 -5.27 26.75 27.27
CA LEU A 758 -5.77 25.37 27.19
C LEU A 758 -6.76 25.18 26.04
N VAL A 759 -7.58 26.18 25.70
CA VAL A 759 -8.55 26.16 24.61
C VAL A 759 -7.87 26.46 23.27
N LEU A 760 -7.25 27.62 23.14
CA LEU A 760 -6.78 28.12 21.84
C LEU A 760 -5.48 27.47 21.41
N ILE A 761 -4.54 27.30 22.34
CA ILE A 761 -3.21 26.77 22.03
C ILE A 761 -3.20 25.24 22.10
N ALA A 762 -3.55 24.68 23.28
CA ALA A 762 -3.39 23.24 23.50
C ALA A 762 -4.48 22.38 22.85
N ALA A 763 -5.72 22.89 22.67
CA ALA A 763 -6.81 22.13 22.06
C ALA A 763 -7.05 22.46 20.58
N VAL A 764 -7.01 23.73 20.17
CA VAL A 764 -7.31 24.11 18.79
C VAL A 764 -6.03 24.19 17.95
N LEU A 765 -5.10 25.09 18.27
CA LEU A 765 -3.89 25.32 17.47
C LEU A 765 -3.02 24.07 17.39
N ALA A 766 -2.78 23.39 18.49
CA ALA A 766 -1.93 22.20 18.52
C ALA A 766 -2.49 21.06 17.67
N VAL A 767 -3.82 20.84 17.68
CA VAL A 767 -4.45 19.80 16.84
C VAL A 767 -4.32 20.14 15.36
N PHE A 768 -4.49 21.42 14.97
CA PHE A 768 -4.28 21.82 13.58
C PHE A 768 -2.83 21.70 13.15
N SER A 769 -1.91 22.19 13.96
CA SER A 769 -0.47 22.09 13.72
C SER A 769 -0.04 20.62 13.58
N TRP A 770 -0.57 19.74 14.44
CA TRP A 770 -0.35 18.31 14.37
C TRP A 770 -0.83 17.72 13.04
N ASN A 771 -2.08 17.97 12.68
CA ASN A 771 -2.67 17.41 11.46
C ASN A 771 -1.97 17.90 10.18
N ILE A 772 -1.58 19.18 10.12
CA ILE A 772 -0.84 19.75 8.99
C ILE A 772 0.59 19.20 8.96
N GLY A 773 1.27 19.17 10.11
CA GLY A 773 2.64 18.69 10.22
C GLY A 773 2.76 17.19 9.85
N ILE A 774 1.82 16.36 10.29
CA ILE A 774 1.72 14.96 9.88
C ILE A 774 1.51 14.83 8.36
N ARG A 775 0.71 15.71 7.74
CA ARG A 775 0.53 15.71 6.28
C ARG A 775 1.80 16.06 5.53
N LEU A 776 2.59 17.01 6.06
CA LEU A 776 3.82 17.49 5.42
C LEU A 776 5.00 16.51 5.58
N LEU A 777 5.15 15.90 6.77
CA LEU A 777 6.30 15.04 7.09
C LEU A 777 5.97 13.54 7.12
N GLY A 778 4.70 13.19 7.05
CA GLY A 778 4.20 11.83 7.21
C GLY A 778 4.04 11.41 8.69
N PRO A 779 3.14 10.44 8.98
CA PRO A 779 2.81 10.05 10.36
C PRO A 779 4.02 9.47 11.11
N ILE A 780 4.91 8.77 10.42
CA ILE A 780 6.10 8.16 11.01
C ILE A 780 7.06 9.22 11.55
N ASN A 781 7.27 10.32 10.83
CA ASN A 781 8.14 11.41 11.28
C ASN A 781 7.47 12.29 12.35
N GLY A 782 6.14 12.45 12.25
CA GLY A 782 5.39 13.24 13.22
C GLY A 782 5.42 12.66 14.63
N VAL A 783 5.28 11.36 14.79
CA VAL A 783 5.29 10.69 16.11
C VAL A 783 6.60 10.91 16.88
N LEU A 784 7.73 11.21 16.22
CA LEU A 784 8.98 11.54 16.90
C LEU A 784 8.85 12.81 17.75
N PHE A 785 8.05 13.78 17.33
CA PHE A 785 7.90 15.04 18.02
C PHE A 785 7.14 14.90 19.36
N ILE A 786 6.38 13.81 19.56
CA ILE A 786 5.75 13.53 20.88
C ILE A 786 6.80 13.39 21.98
N ASN A 787 7.99 12.91 21.66
CA ASN A 787 9.09 12.79 22.65
C ASN A 787 9.59 14.16 23.15
N LEU A 788 9.27 15.26 22.48
CA LEU A 788 9.56 16.61 22.93
C LEU A 788 8.60 17.10 24.02
N VAL A 789 7.43 16.48 24.17
CA VAL A 789 6.41 16.88 25.18
C VAL A 789 6.98 16.84 26.61
N PRO A 790 7.55 15.73 27.11
CA PRO A 790 8.14 15.72 28.45
C PRO A 790 9.34 16.66 28.55
N ILE A 791 10.18 16.75 27.51
CA ILE A 791 11.35 17.64 27.50
C ILE A 791 10.89 19.10 27.70
N THR A 792 9.83 19.51 26.98
CA THR A 792 9.25 20.85 27.10
C THR A 792 8.68 21.08 28.49
N ALA A 793 7.94 20.11 29.06
CA ALA A 793 7.37 20.24 30.40
C ALA A 793 8.47 20.40 31.46
N PHE A 794 9.54 19.62 31.40
CA PHE A 794 10.70 19.76 32.31
C PHE A 794 11.41 21.10 32.12
N ALA A 795 11.62 21.56 30.89
CA ALA A 795 12.23 22.86 30.63
C ALA A 795 11.42 24.03 31.19
N ILE A 796 10.10 23.98 31.06
CA ILE A 796 9.19 24.99 31.62
C ILE A 796 9.27 24.98 33.16
N SER A 797 9.24 23.80 33.80
CA SER A 797 9.33 23.68 35.24
C SER A 797 10.69 24.13 35.78
N LEU A 798 11.78 23.88 35.06
CA LEU A 798 13.12 24.40 35.40
C LEU A 798 13.14 25.95 35.32
N ALA A 799 12.56 26.52 34.25
CA ALA A 799 12.45 27.97 34.10
C ALA A 799 11.57 28.63 35.21
N GLN A 800 10.66 27.86 35.82
CA GLN A 800 9.85 28.28 36.96
C GLN A 800 10.60 28.11 38.32
N GLY A 801 11.90 27.75 38.29
CA GLY A 801 12.74 27.67 39.51
C GLY A 801 12.63 26.32 40.22
N ARG A 802 12.10 25.27 39.61
CA ARG A 802 12.06 23.94 40.22
C ARG A 802 13.38 23.20 40.08
N GLU A 803 13.87 22.67 41.20
CA GLU A 803 15.01 21.75 41.20
C GLU A 803 14.55 20.29 41.03
N PHE A 804 15.29 19.50 40.24
CA PHE A 804 15.04 18.10 40.01
C PHE A 804 16.08 17.22 40.72
N GLY A 805 15.58 16.18 41.41
CA GLY A 805 16.43 15.19 42.02
C GLY A 805 17.09 14.27 40.96
N GLN A 806 18.23 13.63 41.31
CA GLN A 806 18.95 12.71 40.40
C GLN A 806 18.07 11.55 39.93
N ALA A 807 17.20 11.00 40.78
CA ALA A 807 16.28 9.92 40.45
C ALA A 807 15.20 10.39 39.44
N GLU A 808 14.69 11.63 39.58
CA GLU A 808 13.73 12.19 38.61
C GLU A 808 14.37 12.36 37.25
N LEU A 809 15.60 12.87 37.16
CA LEU A 809 16.35 13.04 35.92
C LEU A 809 16.73 11.70 35.28
N ALA A 810 17.18 10.74 36.07
CA ALA A 810 17.50 9.39 35.58
C ALA A 810 16.23 8.68 35.04
N GLY A 811 15.12 8.79 35.77
CA GLY A 811 13.83 8.22 35.37
C GLY A 811 13.29 8.84 34.08
N ALA A 812 13.35 10.17 33.93
CA ALA A 812 12.97 10.88 32.73
C ALA A 812 13.85 10.46 31.54
N GLY A 813 15.17 10.41 31.73
CA GLY A 813 16.13 9.96 30.73
C GLY A 813 15.87 8.51 30.28
N LEU A 814 15.58 7.60 31.21
CA LEU A 814 15.27 6.21 30.93
C LEU A 814 13.96 6.08 30.11
N THR A 815 12.92 6.82 30.49
CA THR A 815 11.64 6.82 29.77
C THR A 815 11.79 7.36 28.36
N ILE A 816 12.42 8.52 28.18
CA ILE A 816 12.66 9.12 26.87
C ILE A 816 13.56 8.22 26.02
N GLY A 817 14.62 7.66 26.58
CA GLY A 817 15.51 6.73 25.92
C GLY A 817 14.77 5.48 25.41
N ALA A 818 13.92 4.89 26.26
CA ALA A 818 13.09 3.74 25.88
C ALA A 818 12.14 4.07 24.72
N LEU A 819 11.52 5.25 24.73
CA LEU A 819 10.63 5.71 23.65
C LEU A 819 11.38 5.93 22.33
N VAL A 820 12.57 6.55 22.39
CA VAL A 820 13.43 6.76 21.21
C VAL A 820 13.87 5.42 20.64
N VAL A 821 14.35 4.49 21.47
CA VAL A 821 14.75 3.14 21.04
C VAL A 821 13.58 2.38 20.43
N ASN A 822 12.40 2.43 21.04
CA ASN A 822 11.19 1.78 20.49
C ASN A 822 10.81 2.38 19.13
N ASN A 823 10.86 3.69 18.97
CA ASN A 823 10.60 4.36 17.70
C ASN A 823 11.62 3.99 16.61
N LEU A 824 12.90 3.95 16.94
CA LEU A 824 13.97 3.54 16.00
C LEU A 824 13.85 2.06 15.61
N ASN A 825 13.50 1.19 16.58
CA ASN A 825 13.27 -0.23 16.33
C ASN A 825 12.04 -0.47 15.44
N SER A 826 10.94 0.24 15.68
CA SER A 826 9.72 0.12 14.86
C SER A 826 9.95 0.56 13.40
N ARG A 827 10.97 1.37 13.14
CA ARG A 827 11.41 1.81 11.80
C ARG A 827 12.46 0.92 11.16
N GLY A 828 12.93 -0.10 11.88
CA GLY A 828 14.02 -0.97 11.41
C GLY A 828 15.42 -0.28 11.38
N LEU A 829 15.53 0.95 11.89
CA LEU A 829 16.80 1.71 11.97
C LEU A 829 17.72 1.19 13.08
N PHE A 830 17.18 0.46 14.04
CA PHE A 830 17.92 -0.15 15.14
C PHE A 830 17.48 -1.60 15.28
N ARG A 831 18.41 -2.55 15.00
CA ARG A 831 18.17 -3.98 15.23
C ARG A 831 19.16 -4.47 16.28
N LEU A 832 18.70 -4.69 17.49
CA LEU A 832 19.47 -5.50 18.46
C LEU A 832 19.59 -6.93 17.90
N LYS A 833 20.80 -7.33 17.51
CA LYS A 833 21.10 -8.73 17.20
C LYS A 833 21.06 -9.52 18.51
N TRP A 834 19.95 -10.22 18.74
CA TRP A 834 19.85 -11.15 19.85
C TRP A 834 20.50 -12.47 19.45
N PRO A 835 21.37 -13.09 20.29
CA PRO A 835 21.88 -14.42 20.02
C PRO A 835 20.71 -15.40 19.87
N ALA A 836 20.77 -16.23 18.83
CA ALA A 836 19.78 -17.27 18.61
C ALA A 836 19.75 -18.19 19.85
N PRO A 837 18.57 -18.67 20.31
CA PRO A 837 18.50 -19.62 21.38
C PRO A 837 19.32 -20.86 20.98
N ALA A 838 20.21 -21.30 21.88
CA ALA A 838 21.01 -22.49 21.69
C ALA A 838 20.05 -23.65 21.32
N LYS A 839 20.35 -24.36 20.25
CA LYS A 839 19.61 -25.57 19.88
C LYS A 839 19.66 -26.52 21.07
N PRO A 840 18.53 -27.14 21.48
CA PRO A 840 18.57 -28.18 22.50
C PRO A 840 19.53 -29.28 22.05
N VAL A 841 20.49 -29.58 22.89
CA VAL A 841 21.39 -30.73 22.71
C VAL A 841 20.52 -31.96 22.63
N GLY A 842 20.44 -32.56 21.47
CA GLY A 842 19.72 -33.83 21.29
C GLY A 842 20.38 -34.93 22.11
N PHE A 843 19.71 -35.42 23.10
CA PHE A 843 20.07 -36.70 23.74
C PHE A 843 19.99 -37.80 22.69
N GLY A 844 21.14 -38.34 22.34
CA GLY A 844 21.26 -39.46 21.44
C GLY A 844 20.42 -40.62 21.94
N ARG A 845 19.48 -41.08 21.14
CA ARG A 845 18.91 -42.40 21.30
C ARG A 845 19.95 -43.41 20.81
N THR A 846 20.55 -44.15 21.74
CA THR A 846 21.30 -45.36 21.47
C THR A 846 20.41 -46.34 20.72
N ALA A 847 20.83 -46.76 19.55
CA ALA A 847 20.25 -47.85 18.80
C ALA A 847 20.48 -49.15 19.61
N ALA A 848 19.39 -49.83 19.99
CA ALA A 848 19.43 -51.21 20.44
C ALA A 848 19.35 -52.08 19.19
N GLU A 849 20.47 -52.74 18.86
CA GLU A 849 20.49 -53.91 18.04
C GLU A 849 19.80 -55.07 18.79
N THR A 850 18.94 -55.76 18.13
CA THR A 850 18.60 -57.15 18.51
C THR A 850 18.07 -57.95 17.32
N PRO A 851 18.15 -59.30 17.35
CA PRO A 851 18.82 -60.10 16.35
C PRO A 851 17.95 -60.50 15.17
#